data_cc232691e49a178d33c281a12f29dd7c
#
_entry.id   cc232691e49a178d33c281a12f29dd7c
#
_cell.length_a   1.000
_cell.length_b   1.000
_cell.length_c   1.000
_cell.angle_alpha   90.00
_cell.angle_beta   90.00
_cell.angle_gamma   90.00
#
_symmetry.space_group_name_H-M   'P 1'
#
loop_
_entity.id
_entity.type
_entity.pdbx_description
1 polymer ?
#
loop_
_entity_poly.entity_id
_entity_poly.type
_entity_poly.pdbx_seq_one_letter_code
_entity_poly.pdbx_strand_id
1 'polypeptide(L)'
;MKALLSKLKPFLYVGGLYIVISFVLRIIFMGHPITTTSFSLGQVLGMLLVGSFNDIFITILALSILVIYFLFIANVKYQKLYGYIILGAMLLLLGYIQFVPNNIFYQYGGSVEEIALFFFGAKTLCFTAMLFAGKWRKQVRNVLYFITLFIYTFAIVMNAVSEYFFWNEFGIRYNFIAVDYLIYTTEVIGNIMESYPVVPLFSGVFVVVLALTIFLYKKTKSTLETIPNLKEKGLFLGGYVALFLLSLWATPKFDDIKSNNVFVQEIRANGVYKFYYAFTHSELDFFQFYPTLPEEEARTIFLRHFKTSSGEPPVPSCGIRDYFSISKLPYFVEGEGYEQHKNVVLISVESLSAEFMAAYGNTEGITPFLDSLAQKSIFLTNLYATGNRTVRGLEALTLCVPPTPGESIVKRKDNKDKFTTGSVFKSKGYSVKYLYGGYSYFDNMKDFFGGNGYDIIDRDNFTPEEITFANIWGVSDEDMAHKAIKEMNAQAKTGKPFFNHWMTVSNHRPFTYPEGRIDIPGTAKSRQGGVKYTDYALKLFFELAKKESWFKDTVFVIVADHCASSAGRTELPLDRYRIPCLIYADFLEAKHVDTLVSQIDVMPTVMGLLNFSYESKFLGQDIFSGFYQPRAYIATYRELGYLTPETLSIIKPLREQIQYKIVPEAEQPKVELPIFYQQLKVAQPDGKLMKECISAYETTYFLLKNGGLNK
;
A
#
# COMPACT_ATOMS: atom_id res chain seq x y z
N MET A 1 -3.51 46.21 20.99
CA MET A 1 -3.32 44.84 21.55
C MET A 1 -4.63 44.06 21.75
N LYS A 2 -5.66 44.57 22.48
CA LYS A 2 -6.97 43.89 22.63
C LYS A 2 -7.69 43.61 21.32
N ALA A 3 -7.66 44.54 20.33
CA ALA A 3 -8.25 44.33 19.00
C ALA A 3 -7.53 43.22 18.18
N LEU A 4 -6.20 43.18 18.26
CA LEU A 4 -5.39 42.16 17.59
C LEU A 4 -5.65 40.77 18.20
N LEU A 5 -5.70 40.67 19.53
CA LEU A 5 -6.04 39.41 20.24
C LEU A 5 -7.45 38.93 19.90
N SER A 6 -8.42 39.83 19.71
CA SER A 6 -9.77 39.46 19.28
C SER A 6 -9.75 38.83 17.88
N LYS A 7 -8.85 39.26 16.98
CA LYS A 7 -8.71 38.76 15.62
C LYS A 7 -7.99 37.41 15.52
N LEU A 8 -7.20 37.09 16.54
CA LEU A 8 -6.54 35.78 16.64
C LEU A 8 -7.48 34.67 17.17
N LYS A 9 -8.62 35.03 17.75
CA LYS A 9 -9.55 34.05 18.33
C LYS A 9 -9.89 32.86 17.41
N PRO A 10 -10.27 33.05 16.12
CA PRO A 10 -10.57 31.93 15.25
C PRO A 10 -9.41 30.95 15.10
N PHE A 11 -8.20 31.46 14.97
CA PHE A 11 -6.98 30.65 14.85
C PHE A 11 -6.71 29.87 16.13
N LEU A 12 -6.83 30.52 17.28
CA LEU A 12 -6.60 29.88 18.59
C LEU A 12 -7.66 28.81 18.89
N TYR A 13 -8.92 29.07 18.57
CA TYR A 13 -10.00 28.12 18.86
C TYR A 13 -10.05 26.95 17.87
N VAL A 14 -9.89 27.20 16.57
CA VAL A 14 -9.87 26.15 15.53
C VAL A 14 -8.58 25.34 15.66
N GLY A 15 -7.43 26.02 15.82
CA GLY A 15 -6.14 25.34 16.01
C GLY A 15 -6.10 24.56 17.34
N GLY A 16 -6.60 25.16 18.43
CA GLY A 16 -6.70 24.46 19.72
C GLY A 16 -7.58 23.22 19.66
N LEU A 17 -8.68 23.27 18.91
CA LEU A 17 -9.54 22.09 18.69
C LEU A 17 -8.74 20.97 18.01
N TYR A 18 -7.98 21.28 16.94
CA TYR A 18 -7.16 20.28 16.23
C TYR A 18 -6.10 19.69 17.17
N ILE A 19 -5.38 20.52 17.92
CA ILE A 19 -4.31 20.06 18.83
C ILE A 19 -4.89 19.15 19.94
N VAL A 20 -6.04 19.51 20.51
CA VAL A 20 -6.71 18.69 21.55
C VAL A 20 -7.13 17.34 20.97
N ILE A 21 -7.72 17.31 19.78
CA ILE A 21 -8.13 16.07 19.12
C ILE A 21 -6.91 15.20 18.79
N SER A 22 -5.85 15.76 18.22
CA SER A 22 -4.60 15.04 17.94
C SER A 22 -3.96 14.47 19.22
N PHE A 23 -4.00 15.23 20.32
CA PHE A 23 -3.49 14.76 21.61
C PHE A 23 -4.31 13.57 22.15
N VAL A 24 -5.64 13.64 22.07
CA VAL A 24 -6.53 12.54 22.47
C VAL A 24 -6.29 11.30 21.60
N LEU A 25 -6.14 11.46 20.28
CA LEU A 25 -5.83 10.35 19.38
C LEU A 25 -4.53 9.63 19.77
N ARG A 26 -3.48 10.35 20.16
CA ARG A 26 -2.24 9.72 20.64
C ARG A 26 -2.48 8.84 21.87
N ILE A 27 -3.29 9.29 22.81
CA ILE A 27 -3.65 8.48 23.97
C ILE A 27 -4.42 7.21 23.54
N ILE A 28 -5.37 7.35 22.61
CA ILE A 28 -6.13 6.22 22.08
C ILE A 28 -5.18 5.22 21.39
N PHE A 29 -4.27 5.70 20.56
CA PHE A 29 -3.33 4.82 19.84
C PHE A 29 -2.34 4.11 20.74
N MET A 30 -1.91 4.74 21.85
CA MET A 30 -1.07 4.07 22.85
C MET A 30 -1.78 2.90 23.54
N GLY A 31 -3.09 2.99 23.74
CA GLY A 31 -3.91 1.92 24.35
C GLY A 31 -4.60 0.99 23.34
N HIS A 32 -4.36 1.16 22.05
CA HIS A 32 -5.06 0.38 21.02
C HIS A 32 -4.53 -1.06 20.95
N PRO A 33 -5.39 -2.11 20.80
CA PRO A 33 -4.98 -3.52 20.76
C PRO A 33 -3.89 -3.85 19.73
N ILE A 34 -3.88 -3.19 18.57
CA ILE A 34 -2.87 -3.37 17.53
C ILE A 34 -1.48 -2.87 17.96
N THR A 35 -1.42 -2.04 19.00
CA THR A 35 -0.16 -1.48 19.53
C THR A 35 0.45 -2.46 20.53
N THR A 36 1.07 -3.52 20.02
CA THR A 36 1.61 -4.65 20.78
C THR A 36 2.94 -4.32 21.46
N THR A 37 3.02 -3.22 22.22
CA THR A 37 4.26 -2.80 22.91
C THR A 37 3.96 -2.04 24.19
N SER A 38 4.87 -2.13 25.17
CA SER A 38 4.84 -1.29 26.36
C SER A 38 5.71 -0.05 26.16
N PHE A 39 5.32 1.05 26.78
CA PHE A 39 6.04 2.32 26.69
C PHE A 39 6.65 2.72 28.03
N SER A 40 7.88 3.17 28.04
CA SER A 40 8.48 3.84 29.20
C SER A 40 7.87 5.21 29.39
N LEU A 41 7.95 5.75 30.63
CA LEU A 41 7.44 7.09 30.93
C LEU A 41 8.08 8.17 30.03
N GLY A 42 9.38 8.05 29.74
CA GLY A 42 10.08 8.97 28.83
C GLY A 42 9.54 8.92 27.40
N GLN A 43 9.19 7.73 26.90
CA GLN A 43 8.57 7.57 25.59
C GLN A 43 7.16 8.18 25.56
N VAL A 44 6.34 7.95 26.59
CA VAL A 44 5.00 8.56 26.70
C VAL A 44 5.08 10.08 26.70
N LEU A 45 5.94 10.66 27.52
CA LEU A 45 6.15 12.11 27.55
C LEU A 45 6.68 12.65 26.20
N GLY A 46 7.61 11.93 25.56
CA GLY A 46 8.10 12.28 24.22
C GLY A 46 7.01 12.26 23.15
N MET A 47 6.15 11.23 23.12
CA MET A 47 5.03 11.14 22.18
C MET A 47 4.02 12.28 22.38
N LEU A 48 3.67 12.62 23.62
CA LEU A 48 2.69 13.64 23.92
C LEU A 48 3.25 15.05 23.71
N LEU A 49 4.42 15.37 24.24
CA LEU A 49 4.98 16.73 24.17
C LEU A 49 5.52 17.05 22.79
N VAL A 50 6.42 16.22 22.27
CA VAL A 50 7.03 16.47 20.95
C VAL A 50 6.00 16.38 19.84
N GLY A 51 5.06 15.41 19.94
CA GLY A 51 3.95 15.31 18.99
C GLY A 51 3.05 16.54 19.01
N SER A 52 2.72 17.08 20.20
CA SER A 52 1.90 18.30 20.30
C SER A 52 2.63 19.53 19.74
N PHE A 53 3.95 19.63 19.89
CA PHE A 53 4.72 20.69 19.23
C PHE A 53 4.65 20.57 17.70
N ASN A 54 4.75 19.36 17.16
CA ASN A 54 4.58 19.16 15.72
C ASN A 54 3.16 19.54 15.26
N ASP A 55 2.13 19.21 16.04
CA ASP A 55 0.75 19.60 15.74
C ASP A 55 0.55 21.11 15.67
N ILE A 56 1.26 21.89 16.49
CA ILE A 56 1.22 23.36 16.43
C ILE A 56 1.73 23.84 15.08
N PHE A 57 2.85 23.31 14.59
CA PHE A 57 3.41 23.70 13.30
C PHE A 57 2.48 23.31 12.14
N ILE A 58 1.93 22.11 12.16
CA ILE A 58 0.96 21.66 11.16
C ILE A 58 -0.32 22.48 11.21
N THR A 59 -0.80 22.86 12.40
CA THR A 59 -1.95 23.75 12.55
C THR A 59 -1.70 25.09 11.89
N ILE A 60 -0.52 25.68 12.07
CA ILE A 60 -0.17 26.96 11.43
C ILE A 60 -0.23 26.80 9.89
N LEU A 61 0.30 25.71 9.34
CA LEU A 61 0.26 25.47 7.88
C LEU A 61 -1.18 25.28 7.39
N ALA A 62 -1.99 24.47 8.08
CA ALA A 62 -3.37 24.16 7.68
C ALA A 62 -4.34 25.36 7.79
N LEU A 63 -4.06 26.31 8.68
CA LEU A 63 -4.88 27.50 8.86
C LEU A 63 -4.61 28.61 7.82
N SER A 64 -3.71 28.41 6.87
CA SER A 64 -3.35 29.40 5.84
C SER A 64 -4.56 29.92 5.04
N ILE A 65 -5.51 29.04 4.72
CA ILE A 65 -6.77 29.43 4.04
C ILE A 65 -7.61 30.37 4.92
N LEU A 66 -7.65 30.14 6.22
CA LEU A 66 -8.36 30.99 7.15
C LEU A 66 -7.70 32.38 7.25
N VAL A 67 -6.37 32.46 7.16
CA VAL A 67 -5.61 33.73 7.05
C VAL A 67 -6.05 34.51 5.84
N ILE A 68 -6.09 33.88 4.68
CA ILE A 68 -6.55 34.51 3.43
C ILE A 68 -7.99 35.03 3.60
N TYR A 69 -8.88 34.24 4.21
CA TYR A 69 -10.24 34.68 4.49
C TYR A 69 -10.25 35.98 5.31
N PHE A 70 -9.46 36.08 6.38
CA PHE A 70 -9.39 37.28 7.23
C PHE A 70 -8.76 38.50 6.55
N LEU A 71 -7.73 38.30 5.75
CA LEU A 71 -7.08 39.36 5.00
C LEU A 71 -8.04 40.04 4.01
N PHE A 72 -8.92 39.24 3.41
CA PHE A 72 -9.89 39.72 2.42
C PHE A 72 -11.21 40.22 3.05
N ILE A 73 -11.37 40.22 4.37
CA ILE A 73 -12.53 40.87 4.99
C ILE A 73 -12.42 42.38 4.79
N ALA A 74 -13.27 42.92 3.92
CA ALA A 74 -13.40 44.32 3.66
C ALA A 74 -14.81 44.64 3.12
N ASN A 75 -15.30 45.88 3.38
CA ASN A 75 -16.57 46.32 2.82
C ASN A 75 -16.39 47.04 1.47
N VAL A 76 -15.22 47.68 1.28
CA VAL A 76 -14.90 48.45 0.05
C VAL A 76 -15.04 47.63 -1.24
N LYS A 77 -14.65 46.38 -1.20
CA LYS A 77 -14.75 45.44 -2.34
C LYS A 77 -16.18 45.17 -2.81
N TYR A 78 -17.20 45.50 -2.01
CA TYR A 78 -18.60 45.38 -2.36
C TYR A 78 -19.26 46.70 -2.71
N GLN A 79 -18.50 47.80 -2.89
CA GLN A 79 -19.01 49.03 -3.47
C GLN A 79 -19.24 48.84 -4.99
N LYS A 80 -20.29 49.53 -5.52
CA LYS A 80 -20.81 49.25 -6.87
C LYS A 80 -19.71 49.10 -7.94
N LEU A 81 -18.79 50.02 -8.04
CA LEU A 81 -17.73 49.96 -9.07
C LEU A 81 -16.79 48.76 -8.83
N TYR A 82 -16.15 48.71 -7.68
CA TYR A 82 -15.19 47.64 -7.37
C TYR A 82 -15.85 46.26 -7.33
N GLY A 83 -17.05 46.17 -6.78
CA GLY A 83 -17.79 44.90 -6.69
C GLY A 83 -18.10 44.34 -8.07
N TYR A 84 -18.55 45.12 -9.01
CA TYR A 84 -18.83 44.66 -10.37
C TYR A 84 -17.59 44.28 -11.16
N ILE A 85 -16.50 45.05 -10.99
CA ILE A 85 -15.20 44.72 -11.64
C ILE A 85 -14.68 43.36 -11.13
N ILE A 86 -14.71 43.12 -9.80
CA ILE A 86 -14.26 41.84 -9.19
C ILE A 86 -15.17 40.72 -9.66
N LEU A 87 -16.50 40.90 -9.64
CA LEU A 87 -17.44 39.88 -10.12
C LEU A 87 -17.20 39.56 -11.61
N GLY A 88 -16.99 40.58 -12.44
CA GLY A 88 -16.65 40.40 -13.86
C GLY A 88 -15.38 39.57 -14.05
N ALA A 89 -14.31 39.90 -13.30
CA ALA A 89 -13.08 39.10 -13.33
C ALA A 89 -13.25 37.63 -12.89
N MET A 90 -14.06 37.42 -11.85
CA MET A 90 -14.37 36.06 -11.39
C MET A 90 -15.17 35.27 -12.42
N LEU A 91 -16.15 35.89 -13.08
CA LEU A 91 -16.93 35.27 -14.16
C LEU A 91 -16.06 34.97 -15.39
N LEU A 92 -15.12 35.88 -15.73
CA LEU A 92 -14.16 35.66 -16.81
C LEU A 92 -13.23 34.46 -16.49
N LEU A 93 -12.78 34.33 -15.23
CA LEU A 93 -12.00 33.18 -14.80
C LEU A 93 -12.79 31.87 -14.90
N LEU A 94 -14.05 31.86 -14.48
CA LEU A 94 -14.93 30.71 -14.65
C LEU A 94 -15.14 30.38 -16.14
N GLY A 95 -15.36 31.38 -16.96
CA GLY A 95 -15.47 31.21 -18.42
C GLY A 95 -14.16 30.68 -19.04
N TYR A 96 -13.00 31.11 -18.56
CA TYR A 96 -11.71 30.57 -18.97
C TYR A 96 -11.58 29.09 -18.62
N ILE A 97 -11.92 28.71 -17.41
CA ILE A 97 -11.85 27.30 -16.98
C ILE A 97 -12.82 26.44 -17.80
N GLN A 98 -14.06 26.90 -18.01
CA GLN A 98 -15.13 26.12 -18.64
C GLN A 98 -15.01 26.01 -20.16
N PHE A 99 -14.56 27.08 -20.85
CA PHE A 99 -14.68 27.20 -22.31
C PHE A 99 -13.35 27.23 -23.06
N VAL A 100 -12.21 27.39 -22.38
CA VAL A 100 -10.92 27.36 -23.04
C VAL A 100 -10.33 25.97 -23.03
N PRO A 101 -10.23 25.29 -24.20
CA PRO A 101 -9.65 23.93 -24.27
C PRO A 101 -8.18 23.97 -23.84
N ASN A 102 -7.72 22.93 -23.19
CA ASN A 102 -6.34 22.77 -22.72
C ASN A 102 -5.86 23.94 -21.84
N ASN A 103 -6.76 24.52 -21.04
CA ASN A 103 -6.39 25.52 -20.06
C ASN A 103 -5.37 25.00 -19.03
N ILE A 104 -4.80 25.89 -18.20
CA ILE A 104 -3.77 25.51 -17.23
C ILE A 104 -4.23 24.41 -16.25
N PHE A 105 -5.50 24.35 -15.87
CA PHE A 105 -6.02 23.34 -14.95
C PHE A 105 -6.14 21.97 -15.63
N TYR A 106 -6.50 21.94 -16.91
CA TYR A 106 -6.55 20.74 -17.74
C TYR A 106 -5.16 20.09 -17.89
N GLN A 107 -4.09 20.88 -17.99
CA GLN A 107 -2.71 20.37 -18.13
C GLN A 107 -2.23 19.55 -16.93
N TYR A 108 -2.82 19.75 -15.75
CA TYR A 108 -2.51 18.94 -14.56
C TYR A 108 -3.19 17.56 -14.55
N GLY A 109 -4.13 17.29 -15.46
CA GLY A 109 -4.84 16.03 -15.60
C GLY A 109 -5.85 15.73 -14.49
N GLY A 110 -6.51 14.57 -14.59
CA GLY A 110 -7.50 14.11 -13.61
C GLY A 110 -8.65 15.11 -13.43
N SER A 111 -9.22 15.15 -12.23
CA SER A 111 -10.35 16.04 -11.86
C SER A 111 -9.94 17.45 -11.45
N VAL A 112 -8.71 17.91 -11.76
CA VAL A 112 -8.22 19.22 -11.31
C VAL A 112 -9.05 20.36 -11.88
N GLU A 113 -9.47 20.26 -13.12
CA GLU A 113 -10.34 21.25 -13.77
C GLU A 113 -11.72 21.33 -13.11
N GLU A 114 -12.34 20.20 -12.82
CA GLU A 114 -13.64 20.12 -12.14
C GLU A 114 -13.59 20.68 -10.72
N ILE A 115 -12.54 20.34 -9.97
CA ILE A 115 -12.27 20.87 -8.62
C ILE A 115 -12.08 22.40 -8.68
N ALA A 116 -11.31 22.90 -9.64
CA ALA A 116 -11.09 24.34 -9.84
C ALA A 116 -12.42 25.03 -10.18
N LEU A 117 -13.21 24.47 -11.09
CA LEU A 117 -14.52 25.00 -11.47
C LEU A 117 -15.47 25.08 -10.27
N PHE A 118 -15.53 24.00 -9.48
CA PHE A 118 -16.33 23.98 -8.24
C PHE A 118 -15.86 25.03 -7.23
N PHE A 119 -14.56 25.10 -6.97
CA PHE A 119 -14.00 26.05 -6.00
C PHE A 119 -14.23 27.50 -6.41
N PHE A 120 -13.86 27.87 -7.62
CA PHE A 120 -14.05 29.24 -8.12
C PHE A 120 -15.53 29.58 -8.30
N GLY A 121 -16.36 28.62 -8.69
CA GLY A 121 -17.81 28.76 -8.75
C GLY A 121 -18.42 29.06 -7.39
N ALA A 122 -18.09 28.28 -6.38
CA ALA A 122 -18.53 28.50 -4.99
C ALA A 122 -18.08 29.87 -4.47
N LYS A 123 -16.83 30.28 -4.76
CA LYS A 123 -16.31 31.61 -4.39
C LYS A 123 -17.05 32.73 -5.08
N THR A 124 -17.34 32.59 -6.37
CA THR A 124 -18.12 33.56 -7.15
C THR A 124 -19.52 33.70 -6.59
N LEU A 125 -20.18 32.58 -6.27
CA LEU A 125 -21.51 32.57 -5.64
C LEU A 125 -21.50 33.29 -4.29
N CYS A 126 -20.52 32.98 -3.43
CA CYS A 126 -20.36 33.66 -2.12
C CYS A 126 -20.12 35.16 -2.29
N PHE A 127 -19.30 35.55 -3.26
CA PHE A 127 -19.02 36.95 -3.53
C PHE A 127 -20.26 37.69 -4.04
N THR A 128 -20.99 37.07 -4.96
CA THR A 128 -22.27 37.59 -5.50
C THR A 128 -23.29 37.78 -4.39
N ALA A 129 -23.48 36.76 -3.54
CA ALA A 129 -24.35 36.88 -2.39
C ALA A 129 -23.99 38.05 -1.47
N MET A 130 -22.69 38.27 -1.22
CA MET A 130 -22.21 39.41 -0.43
C MET A 130 -22.37 40.75 -1.14
N LEU A 131 -22.19 40.81 -2.47
CA LEU A 131 -22.34 42.01 -3.27
C LEU A 131 -23.78 42.53 -3.24
N PHE A 132 -24.72 41.66 -3.48
CA PHE A 132 -26.14 42.02 -3.59
C PHE A 132 -26.91 41.99 -2.25
N ALA A 133 -26.32 41.51 -1.16
CA ALA A 133 -26.96 41.44 0.15
C ALA A 133 -27.41 42.78 0.76
N GLY A 134 -26.86 43.91 0.30
CA GLY A 134 -27.24 45.25 0.79
C GLY A 134 -27.24 45.36 2.32
N LYS A 135 -28.39 45.67 2.90
CA LYS A 135 -28.62 45.78 4.37
C LYS A 135 -28.43 44.45 5.08
N TRP A 136 -28.57 43.33 4.40
CA TRP A 136 -28.44 41.97 4.98
C TRP A 136 -26.98 41.45 4.98
N ARG A 137 -26.01 42.25 4.51
CA ARG A 137 -24.60 41.85 4.36
C ARG A 137 -23.97 41.29 5.66
N LYS A 138 -24.34 41.86 6.82
CA LYS A 138 -23.87 41.34 8.11
C LYS A 138 -24.37 39.92 8.37
N GLN A 139 -25.64 39.66 8.09
CA GLN A 139 -26.25 38.33 8.26
C GLN A 139 -25.63 37.32 7.30
N VAL A 140 -25.52 37.65 6.01
CA VAL A 140 -24.89 36.80 5.01
C VAL A 140 -23.44 36.47 5.40
N ARG A 141 -22.68 37.47 5.87
CA ARG A 141 -21.31 37.26 6.38
C ARG A 141 -21.29 36.29 7.55
N ASN A 142 -22.19 36.40 8.49
CA ASN A 142 -22.28 35.52 9.64
C ASN A 142 -22.58 34.08 9.21
N VAL A 143 -23.48 33.89 8.24
CA VAL A 143 -23.81 32.57 7.69
C VAL A 143 -22.58 31.96 6.97
N LEU A 144 -21.92 32.73 6.10
CA LEU A 144 -20.72 32.27 5.39
C LEU A 144 -19.58 31.91 6.35
N TYR A 145 -19.45 32.67 7.44
CA TYR A 145 -18.48 32.38 8.48
C TYR A 145 -18.82 31.10 9.26
N PHE A 146 -20.09 30.90 9.58
CA PHE A 146 -20.58 29.66 10.21
C PHE A 146 -20.28 28.46 9.30
N ILE A 147 -20.56 28.56 8.02
CA ILE A 147 -20.25 27.51 7.02
C ILE A 147 -18.72 27.27 6.96
N THR A 148 -17.91 28.32 6.98
CA THR A 148 -16.45 28.18 7.02
C THR A 148 -15.98 27.42 8.24
N LEU A 149 -16.50 27.77 9.44
CA LEU A 149 -16.17 27.03 10.65
C LEU A 149 -16.67 25.59 10.62
N PHE A 150 -17.86 25.35 10.03
CA PHE A 150 -18.40 24.01 9.86
C PHE A 150 -17.46 23.14 8.99
N ILE A 151 -16.99 23.67 7.86
CA ILE A 151 -16.05 22.95 6.97
C ILE A 151 -14.76 22.60 7.72
N TYR A 152 -14.17 23.56 8.46
CA TYR A 152 -12.96 23.29 9.24
C TYR A 152 -13.21 22.25 10.33
N THR A 153 -14.31 22.38 11.07
CA THR A 153 -14.65 21.44 12.16
C THR A 153 -14.91 20.05 11.60
N PHE A 154 -15.63 19.98 10.47
CA PHE A 154 -15.89 18.73 9.76
C PHE A 154 -14.59 18.07 9.30
N ALA A 155 -13.70 18.83 8.66
CA ALA A 155 -12.40 18.30 8.21
C ALA A 155 -11.56 17.78 9.38
N ILE A 156 -11.50 18.51 10.51
CA ILE A 156 -10.75 18.09 11.70
C ILE A 156 -11.31 16.80 12.30
N VAL A 157 -12.64 16.73 12.49
CA VAL A 157 -13.28 15.56 13.09
C VAL A 157 -13.22 14.35 12.14
N MET A 158 -13.47 14.55 10.86
CA MET A 158 -13.37 13.48 9.86
C MET A 158 -11.93 12.95 9.73
N ASN A 159 -10.93 13.83 9.76
CA ASN A 159 -9.54 13.39 9.79
C ASN A 159 -9.26 12.50 11.02
N ALA A 160 -9.77 12.89 12.20
CA ALA A 160 -9.58 12.10 13.42
C ALA A 160 -10.25 10.71 13.33
N VAL A 161 -11.46 10.65 12.81
CA VAL A 161 -12.19 9.39 12.59
C VAL A 161 -11.46 8.52 11.59
N SER A 162 -11.03 9.11 10.47
CA SER A 162 -10.28 8.39 9.43
C SER A 162 -8.92 7.89 9.93
N GLU A 163 -8.18 8.69 10.71
CA GLU A 163 -6.93 8.25 11.34
C GLU A 163 -7.13 7.09 12.32
N TYR A 164 -8.23 7.11 13.08
CA TYR A 164 -8.55 6.01 13.99
C TYR A 164 -8.78 4.71 13.23
N PHE A 165 -9.59 4.72 12.17
CA PHE A 165 -9.84 3.53 11.35
C PHE A 165 -8.59 3.07 10.61
N PHE A 166 -7.77 4.00 10.13
CA PHE A 166 -6.50 3.67 9.48
C PHE A 166 -5.53 3.00 10.45
N TRP A 167 -5.45 3.51 11.69
CA TRP A 167 -4.67 2.88 12.74
C TRP A 167 -5.18 1.49 13.11
N ASN A 168 -6.50 1.33 13.23
CA ASN A 168 -7.13 0.04 13.52
C ASN A 168 -6.86 -1.02 12.44
N GLU A 169 -6.60 -0.61 11.21
CA GLU A 169 -6.29 -1.51 10.10
C GLU A 169 -4.79 -1.79 9.99
N PHE A 170 -3.95 -0.75 10.08
CA PHE A 170 -2.55 -0.82 9.71
C PHE A 170 -1.56 -0.62 10.88
N GLY A 171 -2.00 -0.15 12.03
CA GLY A 171 -1.14 0.13 13.20
C GLY A 171 -0.12 1.26 12.99
N ILE A 172 -0.32 2.10 11.98
CA ILE A 172 0.54 3.23 11.61
C ILE A 172 -0.31 4.46 11.27
N ARG A 173 0.31 5.64 11.22
CA ARG A 173 -0.31 6.84 10.66
C ARG A 173 -0.46 6.74 9.15
N TYR A 174 -1.15 7.71 8.54
CA TYR A 174 -1.32 7.75 7.09
C TYR A 174 0.00 7.57 6.35
N ASN A 175 -0.07 6.80 5.29
CA ASN A 175 1.01 6.56 4.33
C ASN A 175 0.43 6.56 2.91
N PHE A 176 1.17 6.03 1.93
CA PHE A 176 0.72 5.94 0.54
C PHE A 176 -0.60 5.14 0.36
N ILE A 177 -0.93 4.21 1.26
CA ILE A 177 -2.22 3.50 1.22
C ILE A 177 -3.39 4.49 1.36
N ALA A 178 -3.25 5.50 2.21
CA ALA A 178 -4.26 6.54 2.33
C ALA A 178 -4.37 7.41 1.05
N VAL A 179 -3.29 7.52 0.28
CA VAL A 179 -3.30 8.17 -1.04
C VAL A 179 -4.02 7.28 -2.07
N ASP A 180 -3.74 5.96 -2.07
CA ASP A 180 -4.44 4.98 -2.92
C ASP A 180 -5.96 5.02 -2.71
N TYR A 181 -6.40 5.25 -1.47
CA TYR A 181 -7.83 5.38 -1.13
C TYR A 181 -8.51 6.57 -1.81
N LEU A 182 -7.77 7.58 -2.25
CA LEU A 182 -8.32 8.65 -3.07
C LEU A 182 -8.45 8.25 -4.55
N ILE A 183 -7.67 7.28 -5.01
CA ILE A 183 -7.70 6.80 -6.39
C ILE A 183 -8.85 5.79 -6.56
N TYR A 184 -8.96 4.84 -5.64
CA TYR A 184 -9.98 3.77 -5.66
C TYR A 184 -11.15 4.08 -4.72
N THR A 185 -11.71 5.27 -4.83
CA THR A 185 -12.77 5.77 -3.94
C THR A 185 -14.01 4.89 -3.92
N THR A 186 -14.39 4.28 -5.02
CA THR A 186 -15.58 3.42 -5.12
C THR A 186 -15.45 2.18 -4.24
N GLU A 187 -14.33 1.47 -4.35
CA GLU A 187 -14.03 0.27 -3.57
C GLU A 187 -13.88 0.60 -2.09
N VAL A 188 -13.21 1.70 -1.78
CA VAL A 188 -13.01 2.14 -0.39
C VAL A 188 -14.33 2.53 0.27
N ILE A 189 -15.18 3.31 -0.42
CA ILE A 189 -16.49 3.69 0.10
C ILE A 189 -17.37 2.44 0.25
N GLY A 190 -17.38 1.53 -0.73
CA GLY A 190 -18.10 0.27 -0.66
C GLY A 190 -17.64 -0.58 0.52
N ASN A 191 -16.34 -0.75 0.71
CA ASN A 191 -15.78 -1.48 1.86
C ASN A 191 -16.17 -0.84 3.21
N ILE A 192 -16.14 0.49 3.32
CA ILE A 192 -16.59 1.20 4.53
C ILE A 192 -18.07 0.94 4.78
N MET A 193 -18.91 1.02 3.75
CA MET A 193 -20.36 0.79 3.87
C MET A 193 -20.70 -0.65 4.26
N GLU A 194 -19.96 -1.63 3.77
CA GLU A 194 -20.15 -3.05 4.10
C GLU A 194 -19.56 -3.43 5.47
N SER A 195 -18.46 -2.78 5.88
CA SER A 195 -17.71 -3.12 7.10
C SER A 195 -18.24 -2.43 8.36
N TYR A 196 -18.82 -1.23 8.24
CA TYR A 196 -19.16 -0.39 9.38
C TYR A 196 -20.62 0.08 9.33
N PRO A 197 -21.26 0.36 10.48
CA PRO A 197 -22.60 0.96 10.53
C PRO A 197 -22.53 2.46 10.18
N VAL A 198 -22.42 2.77 8.89
CA VAL A 198 -22.12 4.11 8.36
C VAL A 198 -23.13 5.14 8.79
N VAL A 199 -24.45 4.84 8.76
CA VAL A 199 -25.52 5.81 9.06
C VAL A 199 -25.44 6.28 10.52
N PRO A 200 -25.37 5.42 11.55
CA PRO A 200 -25.18 5.85 12.93
C PRO A 200 -23.86 6.61 13.12
N LEU A 201 -22.77 6.13 12.52
CA LEU A 201 -21.44 6.75 12.64
C LEU A 201 -21.45 8.19 12.10
N PHE A 202 -21.90 8.40 10.87
CA PHE A 202 -21.95 9.73 10.26
C PHE A 202 -22.97 10.64 10.93
N SER A 203 -24.10 10.11 11.42
CA SER A 203 -25.04 10.89 12.22
C SER A 203 -24.42 11.39 13.51
N GLY A 204 -23.69 10.54 14.22
CA GLY A 204 -22.93 10.91 15.41
C GLY A 204 -21.86 11.97 15.13
N VAL A 205 -21.07 11.77 14.07
CA VAL A 205 -20.07 12.74 13.61
C VAL A 205 -20.73 14.08 13.28
N PHE A 206 -21.85 14.08 12.55
CA PHE A 206 -22.56 15.30 12.18
C PHE A 206 -23.04 16.10 13.42
N VAL A 207 -23.60 15.42 14.41
CA VAL A 207 -24.03 16.04 15.67
C VAL A 207 -22.85 16.66 16.42
N VAL A 208 -21.73 15.94 16.51
CA VAL A 208 -20.51 16.45 17.17
C VAL A 208 -19.95 17.66 16.40
N VAL A 209 -19.84 17.57 15.08
CA VAL A 209 -19.38 18.68 14.24
C VAL A 209 -20.26 19.90 14.39
N LEU A 210 -21.58 19.73 14.39
CA LEU A 210 -22.51 20.83 14.54
C LEU A 210 -22.39 21.50 15.91
N ALA A 211 -22.31 20.71 16.99
CA ALA A 211 -22.14 21.21 18.35
C ALA A 211 -20.83 22.01 18.51
N LEU A 212 -19.71 21.46 18.02
CA LEU A 212 -18.42 22.13 18.02
C LEU A 212 -18.44 23.41 17.17
N THR A 213 -19.07 23.38 16.00
CA THR A 213 -19.21 24.56 15.14
C THR A 213 -19.99 25.68 15.83
N ILE A 214 -21.11 25.34 16.50
CA ILE A 214 -21.91 26.30 17.28
C ILE A 214 -21.06 26.90 18.42
N PHE A 215 -20.29 26.06 19.13
CA PHE A 215 -19.37 26.51 20.16
C PHE A 215 -18.32 27.48 19.61
N LEU A 216 -17.60 27.09 18.54
CA LEU A 216 -16.60 27.91 17.89
C LEU A 216 -17.19 29.23 17.38
N TYR A 217 -18.35 29.19 16.73
CA TYR A 217 -19.04 30.38 16.25
C TYR A 217 -19.40 31.35 17.41
N LYS A 218 -19.99 30.84 18.51
CA LYS A 218 -20.30 31.67 19.67
C LYS A 218 -19.05 32.34 20.25
N LYS A 219 -17.91 31.65 20.29
CA LYS A 219 -16.64 32.17 20.84
C LYS A 219 -15.92 33.15 19.92
N THR A 220 -16.10 33.02 18.61
CA THR A 220 -15.29 33.73 17.61
C THR A 220 -16.04 34.75 16.77
N LYS A 221 -17.39 34.76 16.73
CA LYS A 221 -18.19 35.68 15.89
C LYS A 221 -17.89 37.17 16.11
N SER A 222 -17.47 37.55 17.31
CA SER A 222 -17.09 38.94 17.62
C SER A 222 -15.93 39.45 16.76
N THR A 223 -15.13 38.56 16.23
CA THR A 223 -14.02 38.87 15.29
C THR A 223 -14.53 39.51 14.01
N LEU A 224 -15.77 39.24 13.60
CA LEU A 224 -16.38 39.80 12.38
C LEU A 224 -16.91 41.22 12.55
N GLU A 225 -17.02 41.72 13.79
CA GLU A 225 -17.57 43.04 14.08
C GLU A 225 -16.59 44.17 13.76
N THR A 226 -15.28 43.86 13.77
CA THR A 226 -14.22 44.80 13.46
C THR A 226 -13.49 44.40 12.17
N ILE A 227 -13.42 45.34 11.24
CA ILE A 227 -12.64 45.15 10.00
C ILE A 227 -11.22 45.64 10.22
N PRO A 228 -10.17 44.82 10.02
CA PRO A 228 -8.78 45.23 10.20
C PRO A 228 -8.41 46.36 9.24
N ASN A 229 -7.66 47.35 9.70
CA ASN A 229 -7.04 48.33 8.83
C ASN A 229 -5.81 47.74 8.13
N LEU A 230 -5.24 48.48 7.13
CA LEU A 230 -4.13 47.98 6.34
C LEU A 230 -2.87 47.69 7.18
N LYS A 231 -2.56 48.49 8.19
CA LYS A 231 -1.41 48.27 9.08
C LYS A 231 -1.57 46.99 9.89
N GLU A 232 -2.78 46.77 10.43
CA GLU A 232 -3.10 45.53 11.19
C GLU A 232 -3.07 44.29 10.31
N LYS A 233 -3.54 44.40 9.06
CA LYS A 233 -3.42 43.31 8.08
C LYS A 233 -1.96 42.99 7.74
N GLY A 234 -1.14 44.02 7.52
CA GLY A 234 0.28 43.88 7.24
C GLY A 234 1.06 43.24 8.39
N LEU A 235 0.79 43.68 9.65
CA LEU A 235 1.43 43.13 10.83
C LEU A 235 1.01 41.66 11.06
N PHE A 236 -0.28 41.37 10.88
CA PHE A 236 -0.81 40.02 10.99
C PHE A 236 -0.21 39.08 9.93
N LEU A 237 -0.17 39.55 8.65
CA LEU A 237 0.40 38.78 7.55
C LEU A 237 1.89 38.51 7.76
N GLY A 238 2.66 39.55 8.12
CA GLY A 238 4.10 39.43 8.37
C GLY A 238 4.42 38.43 9.52
N GLY A 239 3.70 38.55 10.62
CA GLY A 239 3.84 37.59 11.73
C GLY A 239 3.44 36.17 11.34
N TYR A 240 2.35 36.03 10.59
CA TYR A 240 1.92 34.70 10.11
C TYR A 240 2.90 34.11 9.11
N VAL A 241 3.41 34.86 8.14
CA VAL A 241 4.42 34.40 7.19
C VAL A 241 5.68 33.91 7.91
N ALA A 242 6.15 34.65 8.91
CA ALA A 242 7.28 34.20 9.73
C ALA A 242 7.01 32.86 10.44
N LEU A 243 5.84 32.71 11.04
CA LEU A 243 5.43 31.44 11.68
C LEU A 243 5.23 30.32 10.65
N PHE A 244 4.70 30.63 9.48
CA PHE A 244 4.52 29.67 8.38
C PHE A 244 5.86 29.14 7.87
N LEU A 245 6.83 30.02 7.62
CA LEU A 245 8.17 29.63 7.20
C LEU A 245 8.89 28.83 8.30
N LEU A 246 8.75 29.22 9.57
CA LEU A 246 9.27 28.45 10.69
C LEU A 246 8.64 27.05 10.73
N SER A 247 7.33 26.94 10.50
CA SER A 247 6.62 25.65 10.51
C SER A 247 7.07 24.75 9.36
N LEU A 248 7.27 25.30 8.15
CA LEU A 248 7.82 24.55 7.01
C LEU A 248 9.22 23.99 7.33
N TRP A 249 10.05 24.76 8.03
CA TRP A 249 11.38 24.34 8.39
C TRP A 249 11.38 23.32 9.55
N ALA A 250 10.51 23.50 10.54
CA ALA A 250 10.49 22.69 11.75
C ALA A 250 9.80 21.32 11.56
N THR A 251 8.70 21.28 10.83
CA THR A 251 7.86 20.06 10.69
C THR A 251 8.65 18.83 10.26
N PRO A 252 9.48 18.84 9.19
CA PRO A 252 10.26 17.66 8.80
C PRO A 252 11.19 17.20 9.92
N LYS A 253 11.82 18.13 10.65
CA LYS A 253 12.77 17.79 11.72
C LYS A 253 12.11 17.13 12.92
N PHE A 254 10.87 17.49 13.23
CA PHE A 254 10.09 16.84 14.30
C PHE A 254 9.59 15.46 13.87
N ASP A 255 9.28 15.26 12.60
CA ASP A 255 8.89 13.96 12.05
C ASP A 255 10.08 12.99 11.99
N ASP A 256 11.27 13.48 11.66
CA ASP A 256 12.50 12.69 11.53
C ASP A 256 13.16 12.28 12.86
N ILE A 257 12.64 12.68 14.02
CA ILE A 257 13.18 12.25 15.31
C ILE A 257 13.02 10.73 15.44
N LYS A 258 14.13 10.01 15.55
CA LYS A 258 14.16 8.55 15.53
C LYS A 258 13.81 7.94 16.87
N SER A 259 13.29 6.73 16.81
CA SER A 259 13.04 5.86 17.96
C SER A 259 13.42 4.43 17.60
N ASN A 260 13.84 3.64 18.57
CA ASN A 260 14.06 2.20 18.38
C ASN A 260 12.76 1.39 18.37
N ASN A 261 11.61 2.04 18.51
CA ASN A 261 10.29 1.46 18.48
C ASN A 261 9.43 2.25 17.47
N VAL A 262 9.00 1.60 16.40
CA VAL A 262 8.21 2.21 15.33
C VAL A 262 6.89 2.77 15.83
N PHE A 263 6.21 2.09 16.77
CA PHE A 263 4.98 2.63 17.37
C PHE A 263 5.20 3.98 18.06
N VAL A 264 6.32 4.16 18.74
CA VAL A 264 6.67 5.47 19.35
C VAL A 264 6.80 6.55 18.30
N GLN A 265 7.44 6.22 17.19
CA GLN A 265 7.65 7.14 16.07
C GLN A 265 6.33 7.50 15.39
N GLU A 266 5.50 6.51 15.10
CA GLU A 266 4.21 6.70 14.43
C GLU A 266 3.19 7.45 15.33
N ILE A 267 3.09 7.11 16.63
CA ILE A 267 2.19 7.82 17.57
C ILE A 267 2.60 9.28 17.74
N ARG A 268 3.91 9.57 17.79
CA ARG A 268 4.45 10.93 17.86
C ARG A 268 4.19 11.74 16.60
N ALA A 269 4.22 11.12 15.43
CA ALA A 269 4.04 11.77 14.13
C ALA A 269 2.67 12.47 14.03
N ASN A 270 2.53 13.33 13.03
CA ASN A 270 1.27 13.98 12.68
C ASN A 270 0.68 13.33 11.41
N GLY A 271 -0.57 12.85 11.45
CA GLY A 271 -1.20 12.15 10.34
C GLY A 271 -1.38 13.00 9.10
N VAL A 272 -1.76 14.28 9.25
CA VAL A 272 -1.93 15.20 8.11
C VAL A 272 -0.60 15.43 7.38
N TYR A 273 0.49 15.58 8.13
CA TYR A 273 1.83 15.70 7.53
C TYR A 273 2.27 14.42 6.84
N LYS A 274 2.05 13.27 7.46
CA LYS A 274 2.35 11.96 6.87
C LYS A 274 1.59 11.76 5.56
N PHE A 275 0.31 12.13 5.51
CA PHE A 275 -0.50 12.08 4.30
C PHE A 275 0.06 13.01 3.20
N TYR A 276 0.33 14.27 3.54
CA TYR A 276 0.92 15.23 2.61
C TYR A 276 2.27 14.75 2.07
N TYR A 277 3.11 14.20 2.94
CA TYR A 277 4.40 13.65 2.54
C TYR A 277 4.24 12.47 1.58
N ALA A 278 3.35 11.51 1.89
CA ALA A 278 3.06 10.38 1.03
C ALA A 278 2.49 10.82 -0.34
N PHE A 279 1.60 11.80 -0.35
CA PHE A 279 1.00 12.33 -1.57
C PHE A 279 2.02 13.02 -2.49
N THR A 280 2.98 13.75 -1.92
CA THR A 280 3.97 14.51 -2.70
C THR A 280 5.22 13.70 -3.05
N HIS A 281 5.43 12.54 -2.42
CA HIS A 281 6.61 11.67 -2.61
C HIS A 281 6.18 10.24 -3.02
N SER A 282 5.20 10.13 -3.90
CA SER A 282 4.70 8.84 -4.40
C SER A 282 5.72 8.10 -5.28
N GLU A 283 6.63 8.80 -5.93
CA GLU A 283 7.75 8.20 -6.66
C GLU A 283 9.06 8.44 -5.88
N LEU A 284 9.71 7.33 -5.51
CA LEU A 284 11.01 7.35 -4.83
C LEU A 284 12.09 6.92 -5.83
N ASP A 285 12.88 7.88 -6.30
CA ASP A 285 14.06 7.57 -7.12
C ASP A 285 15.16 6.97 -6.25
N PHE A 286 15.60 5.73 -6.58
CA PHE A 286 16.60 5.02 -5.79
C PHE A 286 17.92 5.78 -5.72
N PHE A 287 18.41 6.27 -6.85
CA PHE A 287 19.71 6.95 -6.93
C PHE A 287 19.74 8.27 -6.18
N GLN A 288 18.60 8.93 -6.07
CA GLN A 288 18.49 10.19 -5.34
C GLN A 288 18.41 9.98 -3.83
N PHE A 289 17.64 9.00 -3.37
CA PHE A 289 17.25 8.88 -1.95
C PHE A 289 17.98 7.80 -1.18
N TYR A 290 18.43 6.72 -1.83
CA TYR A 290 19.02 5.56 -1.15
C TYR A 290 20.53 5.56 -1.22
N PRO A 291 21.23 4.77 -0.36
CA PRO A 291 22.64 4.55 -0.50
C PRO A 291 22.92 3.79 -1.81
N THR A 292 23.99 4.16 -2.50
CA THR A 292 24.42 3.58 -3.77
C THR A 292 25.85 3.11 -3.71
N LEU A 293 26.19 2.18 -4.58
CA LEU A 293 27.55 1.73 -4.87
C LEU A 293 27.98 2.23 -6.27
N PRO A 294 29.26 2.19 -6.60
CA PRO A 294 29.69 2.29 -7.99
C PRO A 294 28.98 1.20 -8.81
N GLU A 295 28.42 1.55 -9.95
CA GLU A 295 27.54 0.68 -10.76
C GLU A 295 28.18 -0.69 -11.07
N GLU A 296 29.48 -0.73 -11.44
CA GLU A 296 30.19 -1.98 -11.67
C GLU A 296 30.32 -2.83 -10.41
N GLU A 297 30.54 -2.19 -9.25
CA GLU A 297 30.63 -2.89 -7.96
C GLU A 297 29.28 -3.49 -7.57
N ALA A 298 28.20 -2.70 -7.62
CA ALA A 298 26.84 -3.16 -7.30
C ALA A 298 26.50 -4.39 -8.14
N ARG A 299 26.70 -4.32 -9.41
CA ARG A 299 26.40 -5.38 -10.34
C ARG A 299 27.28 -6.62 -10.14
N THR A 300 28.57 -6.44 -9.95
CA THR A 300 29.48 -7.56 -9.72
C THR A 300 29.11 -8.31 -8.45
N ILE A 301 28.72 -7.61 -7.38
CA ILE A 301 28.27 -8.23 -6.14
C ILE A 301 26.99 -9.02 -6.39
N PHE A 302 26.00 -8.43 -7.07
CA PHE A 302 24.70 -9.06 -7.31
C PHE A 302 24.82 -10.28 -8.23
N LEU A 303 25.56 -10.19 -9.31
CA LEU A 303 25.72 -11.30 -10.27
C LEU A 303 26.50 -12.49 -9.70
N ARG A 304 27.27 -12.35 -8.62
CA ARG A 304 27.89 -13.49 -7.93
C ARG A 304 26.89 -14.52 -7.40
N HIS A 305 25.66 -14.10 -7.19
CA HIS A 305 24.57 -14.99 -6.78
C HIS A 305 24.05 -15.85 -7.94
N PHE A 306 24.34 -15.47 -9.18
CA PHE A 306 23.94 -16.21 -10.38
C PHE A 306 25.15 -16.94 -10.95
N LYS A 307 25.07 -18.27 -11.00
CA LYS A 307 26.09 -19.10 -11.63
C LYS A 307 25.49 -19.84 -12.83
N THR A 308 26.27 -20.01 -13.86
CA THR A 308 25.95 -20.88 -14.99
C THR A 308 26.12 -22.35 -14.57
N SER A 309 25.62 -23.28 -15.37
CA SER A 309 25.84 -24.73 -15.21
C SER A 309 27.31 -25.12 -15.11
N SER A 310 28.24 -24.30 -15.64
CA SER A 310 29.69 -24.44 -15.45
C SER A 310 30.23 -23.99 -14.12
N GLY A 311 29.40 -23.45 -13.21
CA GLY A 311 29.78 -22.95 -11.91
C GLY A 311 30.46 -21.58 -11.90
N GLU A 312 30.59 -20.94 -13.05
CA GLU A 312 31.12 -19.58 -13.20
C GLU A 312 29.98 -18.56 -13.22
N PRO A 313 30.18 -17.32 -12.73
CA PRO A 313 29.19 -16.26 -12.91
C PRO A 313 28.95 -16.06 -14.42
N PRO A 314 27.74 -15.68 -14.86
CA PRO A 314 27.46 -15.43 -16.26
C PRO A 314 28.47 -14.40 -16.79
N VAL A 315 29.41 -14.89 -17.61
CA VAL A 315 30.38 -14.03 -18.29
C VAL A 315 29.72 -13.56 -19.58
N PRO A 316 29.73 -12.27 -19.87
CA PRO A 316 29.27 -11.78 -21.17
C PRO A 316 30.11 -12.37 -22.28
N SER A 317 29.49 -12.82 -23.36
CA SER A 317 30.16 -13.28 -24.55
C SER A 317 30.87 -12.17 -25.37
N CYS A 318 30.76 -10.92 -24.93
CA CYS A 318 31.43 -9.74 -25.49
C CYS A 318 31.99 -8.89 -24.35
N GLY A 319 33.02 -8.10 -24.62
CA GLY A 319 33.80 -7.39 -23.63
C GLY A 319 32.98 -6.50 -22.70
N ILE A 320 33.53 -6.20 -21.53
CA ILE A 320 32.91 -5.53 -20.39
C ILE A 320 32.12 -4.25 -20.74
N ARG A 321 32.46 -3.55 -21.81
CA ARG A 321 31.74 -2.32 -22.27
C ARG A 321 30.40 -2.60 -22.96
N ASP A 322 30.23 -3.73 -23.63
CA ASP A 322 29.00 -4.06 -24.38
C ASP A 322 27.98 -4.79 -23.50
N TYR A 323 28.41 -5.37 -22.39
CA TYR A 323 27.54 -6.03 -21.40
C TYR A 323 26.58 -5.05 -20.72
N PHE A 324 26.92 -3.80 -20.72
CA PHE A 324 26.17 -2.68 -20.17
C PHE A 324 25.31 -1.92 -21.15
N SER A 325 25.31 -2.31 -22.37
CA SER A 325 24.21 -2.01 -23.26
C SER A 325 22.99 -2.76 -22.73
N ILE A 326 22.41 -2.20 -21.79
CA ILE A 326 21.17 -2.24 -21.01
C ILE A 326 20.05 -3.19 -21.52
N SER A 327 20.08 -3.55 -22.78
CA SER A 327 19.10 -4.36 -23.47
C SER A 327 19.33 -5.88 -23.39
N LYS A 328 20.33 -6.36 -22.66
CA LYS A 328 20.70 -7.78 -22.68
C LYS A 328 21.07 -8.30 -21.30
N LEU A 329 20.08 -8.55 -20.45
CA LEU A 329 20.15 -9.55 -19.41
C LEU A 329 19.23 -10.73 -19.81
N PRO A 330 19.53 -11.60 -20.71
CA PRO A 330 19.15 -12.97 -20.51
C PRO A 330 20.37 -13.72 -20.03
N TYR A 331 20.27 -14.37 -18.87
CA TYR A 331 21.10 -15.55 -18.62
C TYR A 331 20.27 -16.78 -19.02
N PHE A 332 20.95 -17.76 -19.54
CA PHE A 332 20.28 -19.01 -19.94
C PHE A 332 20.16 -19.91 -18.70
N VAL A 333 18.93 -20.31 -18.40
CA VAL A 333 18.62 -21.37 -17.43
C VAL A 333 18.54 -22.67 -18.21
N GLU A 334 19.35 -23.65 -17.84
CA GLU A 334 19.38 -24.95 -18.45
C GLU A 334 18.69 -25.98 -17.54
N GLY A 335 17.70 -26.67 -18.08
CA GLY A 335 17.01 -27.76 -17.38
C GLY A 335 17.87 -29.03 -17.34
N GLU A 336 17.77 -29.81 -16.27
CA GLU A 336 18.59 -31.03 -16.07
C GLU A 336 18.06 -32.25 -16.80
N GLY A 337 17.11 -32.12 -17.72
CA GLY A 337 16.53 -33.24 -18.42
C GLY A 337 15.48 -32.87 -19.46
N TYR A 338 14.57 -33.80 -19.76
CA TYR A 338 13.44 -33.49 -20.65
C TYR A 338 12.46 -32.51 -19.98
N GLU A 339 12.12 -31.46 -20.74
CA GLU A 339 11.09 -30.51 -20.30
C GLU A 339 9.74 -31.20 -20.09
N GLN A 340 9.14 -30.99 -18.95
CA GLN A 340 7.84 -31.53 -18.62
C GLN A 340 6.75 -30.50 -18.84
N HIS A 341 6.02 -30.60 -19.94
CA HIS A 341 4.94 -29.66 -20.29
C HIS A 341 3.64 -29.95 -19.51
N LYS A 342 3.73 -30.00 -18.18
CA LYS A 342 2.59 -30.18 -17.26
C LYS A 342 1.84 -28.86 -17.11
N ASN A 343 0.53 -28.92 -16.86
CA ASN A 343 -0.22 -27.72 -16.52
C ASN A 343 0.27 -27.13 -15.20
N VAL A 344 0.11 -25.81 -15.04
CA VAL A 344 0.46 -25.09 -13.81
C VAL A 344 -0.69 -24.21 -13.39
N VAL A 345 -1.09 -24.33 -12.13
CA VAL A 345 -2.07 -23.46 -11.49
C VAL A 345 -1.40 -22.79 -10.30
N LEU A 346 -1.11 -21.50 -10.45
CA LEU A 346 -0.60 -20.64 -9.38
C LEU A 346 -1.78 -19.98 -8.69
N ILE A 347 -1.97 -20.24 -7.41
CA ILE A 347 -3.02 -19.64 -6.59
C ILE A 347 -2.36 -18.70 -5.59
N SER A 348 -2.54 -17.41 -5.79
CA SER A 348 -2.14 -16.38 -4.84
C SER A 348 -3.26 -16.17 -3.84
N VAL A 349 -3.01 -16.53 -2.57
CA VAL A 349 -4.02 -16.48 -1.50
C VAL A 349 -3.91 -15.15 -0.77
N GLU A 350 -4.97 -14.36 -0.84
CA GLU A 350 -5.08 -13.04 -0.21
C GLU A 350 -4.75 -13.09 1.28
N SER A 351 -3.73 -12.32 1.69
CA SER A 351 -3.38 -12.05 3.09
C SER A 351 -3.22 -13.31 3.97
N LEU A 352 -2.73 -14.43 3.43
CA LEU A 352 -2.54 -15.67 4.19
C LEU A 352 -1.19 -15.65 4.94
N SER A 353 -1.19 -15.19 6.18
CA SER A 353 -0.02 -15.28 7.06
C SER A 353 0.28 -16.72 7.48
N ALA A 354 1.55 -17.05 7.71
CA ALA A 354 1.95 -18.32 8.28
C ALA A 354 1.27 -18.62 9.63
N GLU A 355 1.01 -17.61 10.45
CA GLU A 355 0.37 -17.73 11.76
C GLU A 355 -1.04 -18.38 11.76
N PHE A 356 -1.71 -18.51 10.61
CA PHE A 356 -3.02 -19.16 10.51
C PHE A 356 -2.94 -20.67 10.38
N MET A 357 -1.80 -21.24 10.00
CA MET A 357 -1.64 -22.67 9.78
C MET A 357 -1.17 -23.40 11.03
N ALA A 358 -1.66 -24.63 11.21
CA ALA A 358 -1.27 -25.51 12.32
C ALA A 358 0.22 -25.85 12.28
N ALA A 359 0.83 -25.94 11.11
CA ALA A 359 2.27 -26.17 10.93
C ALA A 359 3.14 -25.13 11.64
N TYR A 360 2.65 -23.89 11.82
CA TYR A 360 3.32 -22.81 12.52
C TYR A 360 2.77 -22.57 13.95
N GLY A 361 1.99 -23.52 14.47
CA GLY A 361 1.51 -23.52 15.85
C GLY A 361 0.11 -22.97 16.07
N ASN A 362 -0.66 -22.71 15.03
CA ASN A 362 -2.06 -22.32 15.18
C ASN A 362 -2.89 -23.53 15.67
N THR A 363 -3.65 -23.35 16.76
CA THR A 363 -4.49 -24.40 17.36
C THR A 363 -5.99 -24.19 17.11
N GLU A 364 -6.37 -23.11 16.42
CA GLU A 364 -7.78 -22.75 16.19
C GLU A 364 -8.42 -23.50 15.01
N GLY A 365 -7.64 -24.30 14.26
CA GLY A 365 -8.14 -25.06 13.11
C GLY A 365 -8.68 -24.17 11.99
N ILE A 366 -7.92 -23.11 11.64
CA ILE A 366 -8.32 -22.11 10.64
C ILE A 366 -8.12 -22.63 9.21
N THR A 367 -7.08 -23.43 8.97
CA THR A 367 -6.69 -23.89 7.61
C THR A 367 -6.63 -25.42 7.50
N PRO A 368 -7.69 -26.16 7.87
CA PRO A 368 -7.63 -27.62 7.94
C PRO A 368 -7.31 -28.31 6.60
N PHE A 369 -7.75 -27.73 5.48
CA PHE A 369 -7.43 -28.26 4.16
C PHE A 369 -5.96 -28.00 3.79
N LEU A 370 -5.48 -26.79 3.94
CA LEU A 370 -4.08 -26.44 3.63
C LEU A 370 -3.11 -27.19 4.54
N ASP A 371 -3.42 -27.35 5.83
CA ASP A 371 -2.61 -28.16 6.75
C ASP A 371 -2.52 -29.63 6.32
N SER A 372 -3.63 -30.21 5.85
CA SER A 372 -3.63 -31.57 5.28
C SER A 372 -2.87 -31.67 3.96
N LEU A 373 -3.00 -30.64 3.10
CA LEU A 373 -2.32 -30.60 1.81
C LEU A 373 -0.81 -30.39 1.96
N ALA A 374 -0.38 -29.64 2.96
CA ALA A 374 1.03 -29.41 3.26
C ALA A 374 1.80 -30.70 3.49
N GLN A 375 1.16 -31.73 4.13
CA GLN A 375 1.75 -33.05 4.33
C GLN A 375 1.96 -33.86 3.04
N LYS A 376 1.38 -33.41 1.92
CA LYS A 376 1.43 -34.07 0.61
C LYS A 376 2.11 -33.21 -0.44
N SER A 377 2.73 -32.12 -0.04
CA SER A 377 3.31 -31.11 -0.92
C SER A 377 4.80 -30.93 -0.66
N ILE A 378 5.49 -30.33 -1.61
CA ILE A 378 6.74 -29.62 -1.29
C ILE A 378 6.29 -28.37 -0.54
N PHE A 379 6.55 -28.32 0.78
CA PHE A 379 6.13 -27.25 1.65
C PHE A 379 7.31 -26.35 2.00
N LEU A 380 7.31 -25.12 1.45
CA LEU A 380 8.32 -24.10 1.77
C LEU A 380 7.98 -23.44 3.09
N THR A 381 8.58 -23.93 4.16
CA THR A 381 8.23 -23.55 5.54
C THR A 381 8.85 -22.22 5.96
N ASN A 382 9.88 -21.73 5.25
CA ASN A 382 10.64 -20.53 5.58
C ASN A 382 10.65 -19.52 4.43
N LEU A 383 9.46 -19.24 3.91
CA LEU A 383 9.24 -18.30 2.81
C LEU A 383 8.82 -16.92 3.33
N TYR A 384 9.37 -15.88 2.71
CA TYR A 384 9.04 -14.49 3.04
C TYR A 384 8.47 -13.75 1.83
N ALA A 385 7.35 -13.05 2.05
CA ALA A 385 6.74 -12.15 1.07
C ALA A 385 7.65 -10.95 0.82
N THR A 386 7.64 -10.45 -0.42
CA THR A 386 8.45 -9.27 -0.80
C THR A 386 7.88 -7.96 -0.28
N GLY A 387 6.61 -7.95 0.09
CA GLY A 387 5.94 -6.77 0.58
C GLY A 387 4.71 -7.09 1.41
N ASN A 388 3.95 -6.08 1.74
CA ASN A 388 2.78 -6.14 2.60
C ASN A 388 1.47 -5.74 1.87
N ARG A 389 1.43 -5.90 0.55
CA ARG A 389 0.30 -5.57 -0.34
C ARG A 389 0.21 -6.57 -1.48
N THR A 390 -1.02 -6.84 -1.94
CA THR A 390 -1.32 -7.71 -3.07
C THR A 390 -0.46 -7.44 -4.29
N VAL A 391 -0.36 -6.19 -4.72
CA VAL A 391 0.45 -5.80 -5.89
C VAL A 391 1.94 -6.14 -5.76
N ARG A 392 2.48 -6.22 -4.54
CA ARG A 392 3.87 -6.66 -4.31
C ARG A 392 4.02 -8.17 -4.43
N GLY A 393 3.05 -8.93 -3.93
CA GLY A 393 3.01 -10.39 -4.13
C GLY A 393 2.83 -10.75 -5.60
N LEU A 394 1.92 -10.08 -6.30
CA LEU A 394 1.72 -10.26 -7.74
C LEU A 394 2.99 -9.90 -8.54
N GLU A 395 3.67 -8.79 -8.20
CA GLU A 395 4.96 -8.40 -8.77
C GLU A 395 6.00 -9.50 -8.58
N ALA A 396 6.16 -10.00 -7.35
CA ALA A 396 7.13 -11.03 -7.00
C ALA A 396 6.89 -12.36 -7.75
N LEU A 397 5.64 -12.80 -7.83
CA LEU A 397 5.28 -14.08 -8.47
C LEU A 397 5.24 -13.99 -10.01
N THR A 398 5.12 -12.79 -10.56
CA THR A 398 5.03 -12.60 -12.03
C THR A 398 6.33 -12.17 -12.65
N LEU A 399 7.06 -11.22 -12.04
CA LEU A 399 8.33 -10.68 -12.53
C LEU A 399 9.55 -11.36 -11.91
N CYS A 400 9.39 -12.01 -10.76
CA CYS A 400 10.46 -12.70 -10.02
C CYS A 400 11.69 -11.80 -9.78
N VAL A 401 11.46 -10.55 -9.34
CA VAL A 401 12.50 -9.56 -9.04
C VAL A 401 12.35 -9.00 -7.62
N PRO A 402 13.45 -8.57 -6.97
CA PRO A 402 13.36 -7.81 -5.72
C PRO A 402 12.44 -6.59 -5.86
N PRO A 403 11.70 -6.22 -4.82
CA PRO A 403 10.81 -5.05 -4.87
C PRO A 403 11.62 -3.77 -5.05
N THR A 404 11.08 -2.81 -5.81
CA THR A 404 11.70 -1.49 -5.97
C THR A 404 11.05 -0.47 -5.04
N PRO A 405 11.73 0.63 -4.64
CA PRO A 405 11.14 1.65 -3.78
C PRO A 405 9.94 2.32 -4.44
N GLY A 406 9.04 2.83 -3.62
CA GLY A 406 7.81 3.47 -4.10
C GLY A 406 6.74 2.45 -4.48
N GLU A 407 5.95 2.75 -5.50
CA GLU A 407 4.87 1.89 -5.96
C GLU A 407 5.36 0.61 -6.64
N SER A 408 4.57 -0.47 -6.51
CA SER A 408 4.78 -1.72 -7.27
C SER A 408 4.76 -1.47 -8.77
N ILE A 409 5.56 -2.23 -9.50
CA ILE A 409 5.61 -2.19 -10.97
C ILE A 409 4.21 -2.45 -11.56
N VAL A 410 3.39 -3.28 -10.92
CA VAL A 410 2.01 -3.55 -11.35
C VAL A 410 1.19 -2.27 -11.53
N LYS A 411 1.37 -1.29 -10.65
CA LYS A 411 0.62 -0.01 -10.65
C LYS A 411 1.25 1.09 -11.51
N ARG A 412 2.50 0.94 -11.94
CA ARG A 412 3.20 1.98 -12.69
C ARG A 412 2.68 2.10 -14.12
N LYS A 413 2.89 3.26 -14.74
CA LYS A 413 2.50 3.52 -16.13
C LYS A 413 3.28 2.67 -17.14
N ASP A 414 4.51 2.29 -16.81
CA ASP A 414 5.43 1.49 -17.63
C ASP A 414 5.40 0.00 -17.29
N ASN A 415 4.23 -0.53 -16.88
CA ASN A 415 4.05 -1.90 -16.41
C ASN A 415 3.88 -2.96 -17.51
N LYS A 416 3.80 -2.55 -18.78
CA LYS A 416 3.60 -3.43 -19.94
C LYS A 416 4.92 -3.91 -20.54
N ASP A 417 4.83 -4.91 -21.42
CA ASP A 417 5.96 -5.49 -22.16
C ASP A 417 7.12 -5.97 -21.27
N LYS A 418 6.81 -6.39 -20.05
CA LYS A 418 7.77 -6.95 -19.10
C LYS A 418 8.01 -8.43 -19.37
N PHE A 419 9.22 -8.90 -19.07
CA PHE A 419 9.52 -10.32 -19.01
C PHE A 419 8.83 -10.91 -17.77
N THR A 420 7.94 -11.89 -17.99
CA THR A 420 7.07 -12.43 -16.94
C THR A 420 7.09 -13.96 -16.94
N THR A 421 6.63 -14.56 -15.85
CA THR A 421 6.37 -16.00 -15.79
C THR A 421 5.45 -16.45 -16.93
N GLY A 422 4.39 -15.69 -17.23
CA GLY A 422 3.52 -15.96 -18.38
C GLY A 422 4.23 -15.92 -19.72
N SER A 423 5.24 -15.06 -19.90
CA SER A 423 6.00 -15.03 -21.15
C SER A 423 6.87 -16.29 -21.35
N VAL A 424 7.43 -16.83 -20.25
CA VAL A 424 8.16 -18.10 -20.29
C VAL A 424 7.20 -19.24 -20.64
N PHE A 425 6.07 -19.38 -19.97
CA PHE A 425 5.08 -20.41 -20.29
C PHE A 425 4.56 -20.29 -21.73
N LYS A 426 4.29 -19.06 -22.21
CA LYS A 426 3.88 -18.85 -23.61
C LYS A 426 4.95 -19.30 -24.61
N SER A 427 6.24 -19.04 -24.35
CA SER A 427 7.33 -19.50 -25.20
C SER A 427 7.41 -21.04 -25.30
N LYS A 428 6.85 -21.74 -24.28
CA LYS A 428 6.71 -23.21 -24.24
C LYS A 428 5.35 -23.71 -24.81
N GLY A 429 4.56 -22.84 -25.44
CA GLY A 429 3.28 -23.20 -26.06
C GLY A 429 2.06 -23.27 -25.16
N TYR A 430 2.15 -22.78 -23.93
CA TYR A 430 1.04 -22.77 -22.96
C TYR A 430 -0.03 -21.73 -23.32
N SER A 431 -1.29 -22.05 -23.00
CA SER A 431 -2.34 -21.05 -22.82
C SER A 431 -2.19 -20.40 -21.45
N VAL A 432 -2.18 -19.07 -21.38
CA VAL A 432 -1.87 -18.32 -20.16
C VAL A 432 -3.02 -17.41 -19.77
N LYS A 433 -3.58 -17.58 -18.55
CA LYS A 433 -4.67 -16.76 -18.03
C LYS A 433 -4.36 -16.18 -16.65
N TYR A 434 -4.94 -15.02 -16.38
CA TYR A 434 -5.06 -14.44 -15.06
C TYR A 434 -6.52 -14.49 -14.61
N LEU A 435 -6.78 -15.07 -13.44
CA LEU A 435 -8.11 -15.33 -12.90
C LEU A 435 -8.31 -14.52 -11.62
N TYR A 436 -9.39 -13.73 -11.56
CA TYR A 436 -9.68 -12.86 -10.41
C TYR A 436 -11.18 -12.70 -10.17
N GLY A 437 -11.65 -12.92 -8.95
CA GLY A 437 -13.07 -12.78 -8.60
C GLY A 437 -13.58 -11.34 -8.60
N GLY A 438 -12.70 -10.35 -8.47
CA GLY A 438 -13.00 -8.93 -8.50
C GLY A 438 -12.90 -8.28 -9.87
N TYR A 439 -13.07 -6.97 -9.93
CA TYR A 439 -12.82 -6.17 -11.13
C TYR A 439 -11.33 -5.91 -11.29
N SER A 440 -10.72 -6.40 -12.34
CA SER A 440 -9.26 -6.35 -12.54
C SER A 440 -8.68 -4.96 -12.86
N TYR A 441 -9.54 -3.93 -13.07
CA TYR A 441 -9.05 -2.54 -13.12
C TYR A 441 -8.49 -2.09 -11.76
N PHE A 442 -8.98 -2.69 -10.65
CA PHE A 442 -8.44 -2.42 -9.32
C PHE A 442 -6.96 -2.76 -9.28
N ASP A 443 -6.17 -1.91 -8.60
CA ASP A 443 -4.72 -2.03 -8.50
C ASP A 443 -4.01 -2.20 -9.87
N ASN A 444 -4.66 -1.74 -10.95
CA ASN A 444 -4.14 -1.76 -12.32
C ASN A 444 -3.80 -3.17 -12.87
N MET A 445 -4.38 -4.23 -12.26
CA MET A 445 -4.09 -5.61 -12.62
C MET A 445 -4.44 -5.93 -14.08
N LYS A 446 -5.59 -5.39 -14.59
CA LYS A 446 -6.01 -5.58 -15.99
C LYS A 446 -4.97 -5.07 -16.98
N ASP A 447 -4.44 -3.89 -16.73
CA ASP A 447 -3.45 -3.25 -17.58
C ASP A 447 -2.10 -3.99 -17.51
N PHE A 448 -1.70 -4.41 -16.31
CA PHE A 448 -0.48 -5.18 -16.09
C PHE A 448 -0.53 -6.57 -16.74
N PHE A 449 -1.46 -7.41 -16.34
CA PHE A 449 -1.53 -8.78 -16.87
C PHE A 449 -1.87 -8.81 -18.36
N GLY A 450 -2.87 -8.02 -18.80
CA GLY A 450 -3.23 -7.92 -20.22
C GLY A 450 -2.11 -7.36 -21.08
N GLY A 451 -1.43 -6.29 -20.62
CA GLY A 451 -0.26 -5.70 -21.28
C GLY A 451 0.96 -6.60 -21.32
N ASN A 452 0.99 -7.67 -20.51
CA ASN A 452 2.03 -8.70 -20.46
C ASN A 452 1.58 -10.03 -21.07
N GLY A 453 0.41 -10.02 -21.72
CA GLY A 453 -0.03 -11.12 -22.58
C GLY A 453 -0.83 -12.21 -21.85
N TYR A 454 -1.34 -11.99 -20.66
CA TYR A 454 -2.31 -12.91 -20.04
C TYR A 454 -3.72 -12.64 -20.59
N ASP A 455 -4.50 -13.69 -20.81
CA ASP A 455 -5.93 -13.57 -21.02
C ASP A 455 -6.59 -13.40 -19.65
N ILE A 456 -7.45 -12.37 -19.50
CA ILE A 456 -8.00 -12.02 -18.22
C ILE A 456 -9.41 -12.58 -18.09
N ILE A 457 -9.67 -13.28 -16.99
CA ILE A 457 -10.99 -13.71 -16.54
C ILE A 457 -11.23 -13.06 -15.18
N ASP A 458 -12.12 -12.07 -15.17
CA ASP A 458 -12.44 -11.31 -13.97
C ASP A 458 -13.97 -11.24 -13.74
N ARG A 459 -14.40 -10.36 -12.86
CA ARG A 459 -15.80 -10.16 -12.49
C ARG A 459 -16.71 -9.91 -13.70
N ASP A 460 -16.22 -9.26 -14.74
CA ASP A 460 -16.99 -8.96 -15.97
C ASP A 460 -17.30 -10.22 -16.81
N ASN A 461 -16.58 -11.31 -16.60
CA ASN A 461 -16.76 -12.58 -17.33
C ASN A 461 -17.75 -13.54 -16.66
N PHE A 462 -18.34 -13.18 -15.51
CA PHE A 462 -19.36 -13.97 -14.84
C PHE A 462 -20.76 -13.64 -15.34
N THR A 463 -21.55 -14.67 -15.60
CA THR A 463 -23.00 -14.48 -15.76
C THR A 463 -23.68 -14.36 -14.39
N PRO A 464 -24.89 -13.77 -14.29
CA PRO A 464 -25.60 -13.69 -13.01
C PRO A 464 -25.82 -15.03 -12.32
N GLU A 465 -26.01 -16.11 -13.10
CA GLU A 465 -26.24 -17.48 -12.61
C GLU A 465 -24.97 -18.13 -12.03
N GLU A 466 -23.80 -17.66 -12.42
CA GLU A 466 -22.50 -18.12 -11.90
C GLU A 466 -22.14 -17.49 -10.54
N ILE A 467 -22.97 -16.56 -10.04
CA ILE A 467 -22.69 -15.80 -8.82
C ILE A 467 -23.68 -16.17 -7.75
N THR A 468 -23.22 -16.88 -6.74
CA THR A 468 -24.03 -17.18 -5.56
C THR A 468 -23.86 -16.13 -4.46
N PHE A 469 -22.66 -15.51 -4.39
CA PHE A 469 -22.34 -14.47 -3.43
C PHE A 469 -21.28 -13.52 -3.99
N ALA A 470 -21.47 -12.22 -3.74
CA ALA A 470 -20.48 -11.21 -4.04
C ALA A 470 -20.51 -10.09 -2.99
N ASN A 471 -19.40 -9.46 -2.78
CA ASN A 471 -19.26 -8.21 -2.01
C ASN A 471 -18.55 -7.15 -2.86
N ILE A 472 -18.15 -6.03 -2.26
CA ILE A 472 -17.49 -4.94 -2.99
C ILE A 472 -16.19 -5.39 -3.70
N TRP A 473 -15.50 -6.41 -3.20
CA TRP A 473 -14.24 -6.90 -3.78
C TRP A 473 -14.43 -7.87 -4.94
N GLY A 474 -15.58 -8.53 -5.03
CA GLY A 474 -15.85 -9.47 -6.11
C GLY A 474 -16.76 -10.62 -5.72
N VAL A 475 -16.80 -11.65 -6.57
CA VAL A 475 -17.46 -12.91 -6.29
C VAL A 475 -16.71 -13.71 -5.24
N SER A 476 -17.43 -14.60 -4.55
CA SER A 476 -16.81 -15.48 -3.56
C SER A 476 -15.74 -16.39 -4.19
N ASP A 477 -14.74 -16.80 -3.39
CA ASP A 477 -13.72 -17.76 -3.85
C ASP A 477 -14.35 -19.11 -4.23
N GLU A 478 -15.53 -19.48 -3.67
CA GLU A 478 -16.32 -20.64 -4.08
C GLU A 478 -16.81 -20.50 -5.53
N ASP A 479 -17.40 -19.35 -5.89
CA ASP A 479 -17.86 -19.07 -7.24
C ASP A 479 -16.68 -19.00 -8.22
N MET A 480 -15.56 -18.39 -7.76
CA MET A 480 -14.35 -18.34 -8.57
C MET A 480 -13.73 -19.73 -8.79
N ALA A 481 -13.81 -20.64 -7.81
CA ALA A 481 -13.36 -22.02 -7.97
C ALA A 481 -14.13 -22.75 -9.10
N HIS A 482 -15.46 -22.61 -9.13
CA HIS A 482 -16.27 -23.14 -10.22
C HIS A 482 -15.91 -22.53 -11.58
N LYS A 483 -15.69 -21.23 -11.64
CA LYS A 483 -15.27 -20.52 -12.86
C LYS A 483 -13.90 -20.99 -13.32
N ALA A 484 -12.95 -21.14 -12.41
CA ALA A 484 -11.61 -21.61 -12.70
C ALA A 484 -11.62 -23.01 -13.33
N ILE A 485 -12.41 -23.95 -12.79
CA ILE A 485 -12.58 -25.30 -13.37
C ILE A 485 -13.16 -25.21 -14.80
N LYS A 486 -14.19 -24.38 -15.01
CA LYS A 486 -14.79 -24.18 -16.33
C LYS A 486 -13.77 -23.67 -17.35
N GLU A 487 -12.94 -22.71 -16.96
CA GLU A 487 -11.90 -22.13 -17.83
C GLU A 487 -10.78 -23.14 -18.10
N MET A 488 -10.32 -23.88 -17.08
CA MET A 488 -9.30 -24.94 -17.24
C MET A 488 -9.79 -26.08 -18.13
N ASN A 489 -11.06 -26.48 -18.00
CA ASN A 489 -11.69 -27.48 -18.88
C ASN A 489 -11.76 -27.00 -20.33
N ALA A 490 -12.03 -25.72 -20.56
CA ALA A 490 -12.00 -25.15 -21.91
C ALA A 490 -10.57 -25.14 -22.49
N GLN A 491 -9.56 -24.80 -21.68
CA GLN A 491 -8.15 -24.83 -22.09
C GLN A 491 -7.68 -26.27 -22.39
N ALA A 492 -7.98 -27.25 -21.54
CA ALA A 492 -7.60 -28.64 -21.70
C ALA A 492 -8.14 -29.25 -23.02
N LYS A 493 -9.35 -28.86 -23.44
CA LYS A 493 -9.93 -29.27 -24.73
C LYS A 493 -9.12 -28.82 -25.95
N THR A 494 -8.25 -27.81 -25.81
CA THR A 494 -7.39 -27.34 -26.91
C THR A 494 -6.19 -28.25 -27.13
N GLY A 495 -5.90 -29.19 -26.23
CA GLY A 495 -4.73 -30.05 -26.24
C GLY A 495 -3.40 -29.34 -25.91
N LYS A 496 -3.45 -28.06 -25.56
CA LYS A 496 -2.27 -27.30 -25.10
C LYS A 496 -2.20 -27.32 -23.58
N PRO A 497 -1.01 -27.36 -22.98
CA PRO A 497 -0.87 -27.14 -21.55
C PRO A 497 -1.29 -25.71 -21.19
N PHE A 498 -1.70 -25.52 -19.95
CA PHE A 498 -2.12 -24.19 -19.45
C PHE A 498 -1.30 -23.75 -18.24
N PHE A 499 -1.09 -22.44 -18.16
CA PHE A 499 -0.64 -21.73 -16.95
C PHE A 499 -1.70 -20.72 -16.53
N ASN A 500 -2.28 -20.91 -15.37
CA ASN A 500 -3.28 -20.02 -14.82
C ASN A 500 -2.81 -19.43 -13.49
N HIS A 501 -2.84 -18.12 -13.36
CA HIS A 501 -2.57 -17.40 -12.13
C HIS A 501 -3.91 -16.92 -11.56
N TRP A 502 -4.35 -17.52 -10.46
CA TRP A 502 -5.58 -17.16 -9.76
C TRP A 502 -5.27 -16.39 -8.49
N MET A 503 -5.85 -15.18 -8.33
CA MET A 503 -5.83 -14.37 -7.12
C MET A 503 -7.16 -14.49 -6.38
N THR A 504 -7.14 -14.91 -5.11
CA THR A 504 -8.34 -15.02 -4.26
C THR A 504 -8.77 -13.68 -3.69
N VAL A 505 -10.03 -13.55 -3.21
CA VAL A 505 -10.58 -12.29 -2.71
C VAL A 505 -11.29 -12.39 -1.35
N SER A 506 -11.78 -13.57 -0.96
CA SER A 506 -12.72 -13.71 0.17
C SER A 506 -12.10 -13.39 1.54
N ASN A 507 -10.77 -13.47 1.67
CA ASN A 507 -10.05 -13.06 2.88
C ASN A 507 -9.78 -11.56 2.94
N HIS A 508 -10.45 -10.76 2.13
CA HIS A 508 -10.40 -9.30 2.23
C HIS A 508 -11.52 -8.77 3.14
N ARG A 509 -11.27 -7.68 3.89
CA ARG A 509 -12.33 -6.99 4.65
C ARG A 509 -13.46 -6.57 3.68
N PRO A 510 -14.76 -6.81 3.99
CA PRO A 510 -15.37 -7.05 5.30
C PRO A 510 -15.41 -8.50 5.78
N PHE A 511 -14.67 -9.45 5.18
CA PHE A 511 -14.61 -10.86 5.55
C PHE A 511 -16.00 -11.54 5.51
N THR A 512 -16.79 -11.20 4.48
CA THR A 512 -18.13 -11.74 4.29
C THR A 512 -18.13 -12.85 3.24
N TYR A 513 -18.91 -13.88 3.48
CA TYR A 513 -19.06 -15.07 2.63
C TYR A 513 -20.42 -15.72 2.87
N PRO A 514 -20.86 -16.70 2.03
CA PRO A 514 -22.14 -17.40 2.20
C PRO A 514 -22.24 -18.12 3.54
N GLU A 515 -23.39 -17.97 4.19
CA GLU A 515 -23.65 -18.65 5.46
C GLU A 515 -23.70 -20.18 5.30
N GLY A 516 -23.33 -20.90 6.37
CA GLY A 516 -23.42 -22.37 6.46
C GLY A 516 -22.35 -23.14 5.69
N ARG A 517 -21.30 -22.47 5.18
CA ARG A 517 -20.16 -23.12 4.53
C ARG A 517 -19.09 -23.59 5.51
N ILE A 518 -18.92 -22.85 6.57
CA ILE A 518 -17.97 -23.13 7.65
C ILE A 518 -18.67 -22.91 9.01
N ASP A 519 -18.02 -23.30 10.09
CA ASP A 519 -18.52 -23.15 11.48
C ASP A 519 -18.48 -21.70 12.01
N ILE A 520 -17.76 -20.79 11.35
CA ILE A 520 -17.77 -19.36 11.67
C ILE A 520 -18.81 -18.70 10.76
N PRO A 521 -19.82 -17.99 11.29
CA PRO A 521 -20.81 -17.33 10.45
C PRO A 521 -20.22 -16.12 9.72
N GLY A 522 -20.62 -15.90 8.45
CA GLY A 522 -20.17 -14.75 7.64
C GLY A 522 -20.54 -13.39 8.25
N THR A 523 -21.61 -13.36 9.06
CA THR A 523 -22.01 -12.19 9.85
C THR A 523 -21.02 -11.80 10.97
N ALA A 524 -20.13 -12.70 11.38
CA ALA A 524 -19.07 -12.40 12.35
C ALA A 524 -18.04 -11.40 11.79
N LYS A 525 -17.92 -11.29 10.48
CA LYS A 525 -17.00 -10.37 9.80
C LYS A 525 -15.58 -10.44 10.38
N SER A 526 -15.10 -11.66 10.68
CA SER A 526 -13.80 -11.90 11.29
C SER A 526 -12.78 -12.34 10.24
N ARG A 527 -11.52 -11.94 10.43
CA ARG A 527 -10.42 -12.38 9.57
C ARG A 527 -10.25 -13.90 9.59
N GLN A 528 -10.35 -14.52 10.77
CA GLN A 528 -10.30 -15.97 10.92
C GLN A 528 -11.38 -16.66 10.06
N GLY A 529 -12.59 -16.09 10.05
CA GLY A 529 -13.67 -16.55 9.18
C GLY A 529 -13.33 -16.42 7.70
N GLY A 530 -12.78 -15.27 7.27
CA GLY A 530 -12.34 -15.05 5.89
C GLY A 530 -11.27 -16.05 5.43
N VAL A 531 -10.23 -16.25 6.24
CA VAL A 531 -9.18 -17.25 5.96
C VAL A 531 -9.75 -18.66 5.89
N LYS A 532 -10.58 -19.05 6.87
CA LYS A 532 -11.19 -20.39 6.92
C LYS A 532 -12.15 -20.64 5.75
N TYR A 533 -12.86 -19.61 5.31
CA TYR A 533 -13.70 -19.72 4.12
C TYR A 533 -12.87 -19.84 2.83
N THR A 534 -11.76 -19.13 2.71
CA THR A 534 -10.84 -19.32 1.57
C THR A 534 -10.24 -20.74 1.57
N ASP A 535 -9.85 -21.28 2.73
CA ASP A 535 -9.41 -22.68 2.87
C ASP A 535 -10.49 -23.67 2.41
N TYR A 536 -11.75 -23.42 2.78
CA TYR A 536 -12.91 -24.19 2.30
C TYR A 536 -13.05 -24.11 0.77
N ALA A 537 -12.96 -22.93 0.20
CA ALA A 537 -13.09 -22.73 -1.25
C ALA A 537 -11.95 -23.42 -2.03
N LEU A 538 -10.73 -23.39 -1.50
CA LEU A 538 -9.60 -24.13 -2.05
C LEU A 538 -9.82 -25.64 -1.96
N LYS A 539 -10.35 -26.16 -0.85
CA LYS A 539 -10.76 -27.56 -0.73
C LYS A 539 -11.77 -27.94 -1.82
N LEU A 540 -12.80 -27.14 -2.00
CA LEU A 540 -13.82 -27.33 -3.04
C LEU A 540 -13.18 -27.36 -4.44
N PHE A 541 -12.30 -26.40 -4.73
CA PHE A 541 -11.57 -26.38 -5.99
C PHE A 541 -10.81 -27.69 -6.24
N PHE A 542 -10.09 -28.19 -5.25
CA PHE A 542 -9.36 -29.46 -5.38
C PHE A 542 -10.30 -30.66 -5.53
N GLU A 543 -11.43 -30.69 -4.84
CA GLU A 543 -12.44 -31.74 -4.99
C GLU A 543 -13.07 -31.77 -6.39
N LEU A 544 -13.26 -30.60 -6.99
CA LEU A 544 -13.73 -30.47 -8.38
C LEU A 544 -12.62 -30.87 -9.37
N ALA A 545 -11.42 -30.31 -9.19
CA ALA A 545 -10.29 -30.55 -10.08
C ALA A 545 -9.90 -32.04 -10.15
N LYS A 546 -9.96 -32.78 -9.04
CA LYS A 546 -9.68 -34.23 -8.99
C LYS A 546 -10.58 -35.09 -9.89
N LYS A 547 -11.75 -34.58 -10.30
CA LYS A 547 -12.66 -35.26 -11.22
C LYS A 547 -12.26 -35.07 -12.68
N GLU A 548 -11.37 -34.12 -12.95
CA GLU A 548 -10.97 -33.71 -14.29
C GLU A 548 -9.73 -34.50 -14.78
N SER A 549 -9.70 -34.79 -16.06
CA SER A 549 -8.62 -35.61 -16.67
C SER A 549 -7.24 -34.95 -16.58
N TRP A 550 -7.18 -33.63 -16.56
CA TRP A 550 -5.94 -32.86 -16.50
C TRP A 550 -5.32 -32.78 -15.08
N PHE A 551 -6.02 -33.19 -14.03
CA PHE A 551 -5.57 -33.05 -12.62
C PHE A 551 -4.20 -33.69 -12.38
N LYS A 552 -4.01 -34.94 -12.82
CA LYS A 552 -2.77 -35.71 -12.62
C LYS A 552 -1.55 -35.13 -13.35
N ASP A 553 -1.81 -34.33 -14.37
CA ASP A 553 -0.79 -33.65 -15.16
C ASP A 553 -0.66 -32.16 -14.79
N THR A 554 -0.99 -31.81 -13.56
CA THR A 554 -1.01 -30.41 -13.09
C THR A 554 -0.17 -30.21 -11.83
N VAL A 555 0.67 -29.16 -11.85
CA VAL A 555 1.34 -28.63 -10.68
C VAL A 555 0.48 -27.51 -10.09
N PHE A 556 0.09 -27.64 -8.84
CA PHE A 556 -0.63 -26.61 -8.09
C PHE A 556 0.34 -25.92 -7.15
N VAL A 557 0.45 -24.61 -7.27
CA VAL A 557 1.28 -23.74 -6.43
C VAL A 557 0.34 -22.87 -5.62
N ILE A 558 0.27 -23.07 -4.31
CA ILE A 558 -0.57 -22.29 -3.40
C ILE A 558 0.37 -21.45 -2.54
N VAL A 559 0.34 -20.15 -2.69
CA VAL A 559 1.24 -19.23 -1.99
C VAL A 559 0.48 -17.97 -1.61
N ALA A 560 0.74 -17.43 -0.41
CA ALA A 560 0.16 -16.14 -0.06
C ALA A 560 0.77 -15.00 -0.89
N ASP A 561 0.00 -13.97 -1.17
CA ASP A 561 0.52 -12.74 -1.76
C ASP A 561 1.30 -11.90 -0.74
N HIS A 562 0.78 -11.75 0.48
CA HIS A 562 1.41 -11.11 1.64
C HIS A 562 0.76 -11.58 2.96
N CYS A 563 1.28 -11.11 4.09
CA CYS A 563 0.67 -11.36 5.39
C CYS A 563 -0.55 -10.47 5.67
N ALA A 564 -1.39 -10.92 6.60
CA ALA A 564 -2.63 -10.25 7.01
C ALA A 564 -2.42 -8.90 7.71
N SER A 565 -1.24 -8.64 8.26
CA SER A 565 -0.90 -7.43 8.99
C SER A 565 0.54 -7.00 8.66
N SER A 566 0.80 -5.70 8.71
CA SER A 566 2.13 -5.12 8.52
C SER A 566 2.68 -4.41 9.75
N ALA A 567 1.88 -4.27 10.81
CA ALA A 567 2.26 -3.56 12.02
C ALA A 567 3.26 -4.35 12.88
N GLY A 568 4.28 -3.69 13.39
CA GLY A 568 5.27 -4.30 14.28
C GLY A 568 6.18 -3.29 14.97
N ARG A 569 7.11 -3.79 15.78
CA ARG A 569 8.04 -2.96 16.59
C ARG A 569 9.19 -2.38 15.80
N THR A 570 9.57 -3.05 14.71
CA THR A 570 10.68 -2.67 13.84
C THR A 570 10.16 -2.19 12.49
N GLU A 571 11.05 -1.63 11.67
CA GLU A 571 10.70 -1.14 10.34
C GLU A 571 10.16 -2.25 9.43
N LEU A 572 10.75 -3.44 9.52
CA LEU A 572 10.37 -4.64 8.77
C LEU A 572 10.24 -5.81 9.77
N PRO A 573 9.09 -5.96 10.44
CA PRO A 573 8.86 -7.03 11.41
C PRO A 573 8.72 -8.37 10.69
N LEU A 574 9.65 -9.31 10.92
CA LEU A 574 9.77 -10.55 10.16
C LEU A 574 8.52 -11.45 10.24
N ASP A 575 7.87 -11.48 11.40
CA ASP A 575 6.60 -12.19 11.62
C ASP A 575 5.45 -11.70 10.72
N ARG A 576 5.58 -10.50 10.15
CA ARG A 576 4.62 -9.89 9.23
C ARG A 576 4.99 -10.05 7.75
N TYR A 577 6.00 -10.86 7.46
CA TYR A 577 6.40 -11.21 6.10
C TYR A 577 6.46 -12.72 5.88
N ARG A 578 6.32 -13.56 6.94
CA ARG A 578 6.34 -15.01 6.83
C ARG A 578 5.04 -15.53 6.24
N ILE A 579 5.14 -16.21 5.10
CA ILE A 579 4.00 -16.75 4.35
C ILE A 579 4.21 -18.24 4.04
N PRO A 580 3.13 -19.05 3.93
CA PRO A 580 3.22 -20.42 3.47
C PRO A 580 3.29 -20.51 1.93
N CYS A 581 3.95 -21.56 1.43
CA CYS A 581 3.86 -21.97 0.04
C CYS A 581 3.86 -23.50 -0.08
N LEU A 582 2.86 -24.03 -0.77
CA LEU A 582 2.68 -25.44 -1.05
C LEU A 582 2.77 -25.67 -2.55
N ILE A 583 3.66 -26.58 -2.99
CA ILE A 583 3.74 -27.02 -4.38
C ILE A 583 3.30 -28.49 -4.40
N TYR A 584 2.13 -28.75 -4.96
CA TYR A 584 1.51 -30.07 -5.01
C TYR A 584 1.37 -30.55 -6.46
N ALA A 585 1.75 -31.80 -6.69
CA ALA A 585 1.38 -32.57 -7.88
C ALA A 585 1.43 -34.05 -7.55
N ASP A 586 0.60 -34.89 -8.20
CA ASP A 586 0.55 -36.32 -7.96
C ASP A 586 1.90 -37.03 -8.24
N PHE A 587 2.75 -36.44 -9.06
CA PHE A 587 4.06 -36.98 -9.46
C PHE A 587 5.24 -36.38 -8.66
N LEU A 588 5.00 -35.44 -7.75
CA LEU A 588 6.02 -34.84 -6.90
C LEU A 588 6.04 -35.50 -5.52
N GLU A 589 7.23 -35.78 -5.01
CA GLU A 589 7.42 -36.26 -3.66
C GLU A 589 7.23 -35.15 -2.62
N ALA A 590 6.45 -35.41 -1.60
CA ALA A 590 6.20 -34.46 -0.51
C ALA A 590 7.47 -34.29 0.33
N LYS A 591 7.84 -33.05 0.63
CA LYS A 591 8.95 -32.72 1.53
C LYS A 591 8.78 -31.35 2.15
N HIS A 592 9.27 -31.18 3.38
CA HIS A 592 9.42 -29.87 4.00
C HIS A 592 10.75 -29.25 3.58
N VAL A 593 10.74 -27.95 3.27
CA VAL A 593 11.91 -27.17 2.87
C VAL A 593 12.07 -25.99 3.81
N ASP A 594 13.00 -26.12 4.77
CA ASP A 594 13.23 -25.13 5.84
C ASP A 594 14.27 -24.07 5.44
N THR A 595 14.82 -24.19 4.24
CA THR A 595 15.73 -23.19 3.68
C THR A 595 15.01 -21.86 3.57
N LEU A 596 15.69 -20.76 3.91
CA LEU A 596 15.19 -19.40 3.71
C LEU A 596 14.97 -19.13 2.23
N VAL A 597 13.73 -18.74 1.87
CA VAL A 597 13.28 -18.53 0.49
C VAL A 597 12.63 -17.15 0.35
N SER A 598 12.90 -16.47 -0.74
CA SER A 598 12.17 -15.27 -1.14
C SER A 598 10.99 -15.61 -2.04
N GLN A 599 9.92 -14.86 -1.94
CA GLN A 599 8.73 -15.04 -2.80
C GLN A 599 9.06 -14.99 -4.30
N ILE A 600 10.11 -14.25 -4.69
CA ILE A 600 10.56 -14.18 -6.08
C ILE A 600 11.16 -15.51 -6.61
N ASP A 601 11.51 -16.44 -5.72
CA ASP A 601 12.12 -17.73 -6.06
C ASP A 601 11.07 -18.82 -6.38
N VAL A 602 9.81 -18.60 -6.00
CA VAL A 602 8.75 -19.61 -6.13
C VAL A 602 8.56 -20.07 -7.57
N MET A 603 8.37 -19.17 -8.51
CA MET A 603 8.10 -19.55 -9.90
C MET A 603 9.35 -20.04 -10.66
N PRO A 604 10.56 -19.48 -10.48
CA PRO A 604 11.79 -20.11 -10.96
C PRO A 604 11.96 -21.55 -10.47
N THR A 605 11.61 -21.84 -9.21
CA THR A 605 11.63 -23.20 -8.65
C THR A 605 10.63 -24.13 -9.35
N VAL A 606 9.42 -23.65 -9.63
CA VAL A 606 8.42 -24.42 -10.39
C VAL A 606 8.92 -24.74 -11.80
N MET A 607 9.55 -23.78 -12.46
CA MET A 607 10.16 -23.99 -13.79
C MET A 607 11.32 -25.00 -13.75
N GLY A 608 12.13 -24.97 -12.66
CA GLY A 608 13.17 -25.97 -12.41
C GLY A 608 12.58 -27.37 -12.21
N LEU A 609 11.51 -27.52 -11.44
CA LEU A 609 10.79 -28.80 -11.25
C LEU A 609 10.21 -29.35 -12.56
N LEU A 610 9.92 -28.48 -13.53
CA LEU A 610 9.47 -28.85 -14.88
C LEU A 610 10.64 -29.04 -15.87
N ASN A 611 11.88 -28.91 -15.43
CA ASN A 611 13.10 -28.98 -16.24
C ASN A 611 13.10 -28.00 -17.44
N PHE A 612 12.55 -26.81 -17.29
CA PHE A 612 12.52 -25.82 -18.35
C PHE A 612 13.90 -25.24 -18.64
N SER A 613 14.23 -25.13 -19.90
CA SER A 613 15.40 -24.39 -20.41
C SER A 613 14.93 -23.11 -21.08
N TYR A 614 15.37 -21.95 -20.60
CA TYR A 614 14.88 -20.66 -21.12
C TYR A 614 15.86 -19.52 -20.88
N GLU A 615 15.79 -18.50 -21.73
CA GLU A 615 16.44 -17.22 -21.47
C GLU A 615 15.66 -16.49 -20.36
N SER A 616 16.34 -16.12 -19.27
CA SER A 616 15.74 -15.55 -18.06
C SER A 616 16.19 -14.11 -17.82
N LYS A 617 15.24 -13.26 -17.47
CA LYS A 617 15.48 -11.94 -16.87
C LYS A 617 15.00 -11.89 -15.41
N PHE A 618 14.66 -13.03 -14.85
CA PHE A 618 14.30 -13.16 -13.43
C PHE A 618 15.53 -12.96 -12.54
N LEU A 619 15.31 -12.38 -11.39
CA LEU A 619 16.31 -12.24 -10.33
C LEU A 619 16.06 -13.21 -9.16
N GLY A 620 14.93 -13.93 -9.21
CA GLY A 620 14.67 -15.12 -8.40
C GLY A 620 15.39 -16.34 -8.98
N GLN A 621 15.59 -17.35 -8.15
CA GLN A 621 16.36 -18.56 -8.46
C GLN A 621 15.59 -19.83 -8.11
N ASP A 622 15.92 -20.94 -8.79
CA ASP A 622 15.48 -22.24 -8.35
C ASP A 622 16.18 -22.63 -7.04
N ILE A 623 15.38 -22.87 -5.99
CA ILE A 623 15.90 -23.23 -4.67
C ILE A 623 16.54 -24.61 -4.60
N PHE A 624 16.28 -25.47 -5.58
CA PHE A 624 16.88 -26.80 -5.69
C PHE A 624 18.15 -26.81 -6.53
N SER A 625 18.51 -25.69 -7.15
CA SER A 625 19.78 -25.56 -7.83
C SER A 625 20.94 -25.69 -6.86
N GLY A 626 22.04 -26.37 -7.26
CA GLY A 626 23.24 -26.53 -6.44
C GLY A 626 23.93 -25.21 -6.07
N PHE A 627 23.47 -24.08 -6.56
CA PHE A 627 24.04 -22.75 -6.35
C PHE A 627 23.16 -21.80 -5.56
N TYR A 628 21.98 -22.24 -5.14
CA TYR A 628 21.03 -21.42 -4.39
C TYR A 628 21.65 -20.90 -3.08
N GLN A 629 21.54 -19.61 -2.85
CA GLN A 629 21.97 -18.97 -1.61
C GLN A 629 20.75 -18.49 -0.83
N PRO A 630 20.55 -18.98 0.42
CA PRO A 630 19.39 -18.64 1.23
C PRO A 630 19.34 -17.13 1.54
N ARG A 631 18.33 -16.45 1.00
CA ARG A 631 18.05 -15.04 1.25
C ARG A 631 16.59 -14.74 0.95
N ALA A 632 16.11 -13.58 1.47
CA ALA A 632 14.83 -13.02 1.06
C ALA A 632 14.92 -11.49 0.94
N TYR A 633 14.09 -10.96 0.07
CA TYR A 633 13.92 -9.52 -0.14
C TYR A 633 12.56 -9.13 0.41
N ILE A 634 12.55 -8.23 1.38
CA ILE A 634 11.32 -7.75 2.03
C ILE A 634 11.28 -6.23 2.01
N ALA A 635 10.13 -5.64 1.78
CA ALA A 635 10.04 -4.19 1.67
C ALA A 635 8.72 -3.64 2.17
N THR A 636 8.78 -2.40 2.66
CA THR A 636 7.63 -1.49 2.65
C THR A 636 7.71 -0.62 1.39
N TYR A 637 6.96 0.46 1.38
CA TYR A 637 7.07 1.48 0.34
C TYR A 637 8.43 2.23 0.36
N ARG A 638 9.08 2.32 1.53
CA ARG A 638 10.31 3.10 1.76
C ARG A 638 11.50 2.29 2.24
N GLU A 639 11.26 1.30 3.04
CA GLU A 639 12.28 0.45 3.62
C GLU A 639 12.50 -0.77 2.73
N LEU A 640 13.76 -1.05 2.42
CA LEU A 640 14.17 -2.16 1.58
C LEU A 640 15.10 -3.07 2.39
N GLY A 641 14.69 -4.31 2.62
CA GLY A 641 15.37 -5.25 3.50
C GLY A 641 15.93 -6.46 2.78
N TYR A 642 17.16 -6.80 3.07
CA TYR A 642 17.86 -8.01 2.65
C TYR A 642 18.02 -8.93 3.85
N LEU A 643 17.27 -10.03 3.82
CA LEU A 643 17.22 -11.03 4.88
C LEU A 643 18.16 -12.18 4.54
N THR A 644 19.03 -12.52 5.46
CA THR A 644 19.82 -13.76 5.51
C THR A 644 19.38 -14.59 6.72
N PRO A 645 19.79 -15.84 6.89
CA PRO A 645 19.37 -16.65 8.04
C PRO A 645 19.62 -16.01 9.42
N GLU A 646 20.61 -15.15 9.55
CA GLU A 646 21.01 -14.57 10.84
C GLU A 646 20.82 -13.05 10.93
N THR A 647 20.66 -12.37 9.80
CA THR A 647 20.66 -10.91 9.77
C THR A 647 19.62 -10.33 8.82
N LEU A 648 19.11 -9.17 9.17
CA LEU A 648 18.30 -8.32 8.32
C LEU A 648 19.01 -6.98 8.12
N SER A 649 19.47 -6.73 6.89
CA SER A 649 20.04 -5.45 6.47
C SER A 649 18.97 -4.61 5.81
N ILE A 650 18.81 -3.35 6.22
CA ILE A 650 17.76 -2.44 5.74
C ILE A 650 18.41 -1.16 5.23
N ILE A 651 18.00 -0.74 4.03
CA ILE A 651 18.31 0.58 3.48
C ILE A 651 17.03 1.42 3.40
N LYS A 652 17.18 2.71 3.63
CA LYS A 652 16.06 3.67 3.73
C LYS A 652 16.39 4.96 2.98
N PRO A 653 15.38 5.79 2.65
CA PRO A 653 15.63 7.14 2.15
C PRO A 653 16.56 7.94 3.08
N LEU A 654 17.16 9.01 2.54
CA LEU A 654 18.23 9.79 3.17
C LEU A 654 19.51 8.98 3.38
N ARG A 655 19.71 7.92 2.59
CA ARG A 655 20.90 7.03 2.59
C ARG A 655 21.16 6.35 3.93
N GLU A 656 20.08 6.09 4.68
CA GLU A 656 20.18 5.39 5.96
C GLU A 656 20.40 3.90 5.77
N GLN A 657 21.19 3.32 6.67
CA GLN A 657 21.51 1.90 6.72
C GLN A 657 21.32 1.40 8.15
N ILE A 658 20.56 0.32 8.30
CA ILE A 658 20.28 -0.30 9.59
C ILE A 658 20.46 -1.81 9.43
N GLN A 659 20.95 -2.47 10.49
CA GLN A 659 21.08 -3.91 10.51
C GLN A 659 20.59 -4.48 11.83
N TYR A 660 19.92 -5.62 11.75
CA TYR A 660 19.45 -6.39 12.89
C TYR A 660 20.03 -7.79 12.84
N LYS A 661 20.49 -8.27 14.01
CA LYS A 661 20.70 -9.70 14.24
C LYS A 661 19.35 -10.33 14.56
N ILE A 662 19.09 -11.50 14.00
CA ILE A 662 17.82 -12.23 14.14
C ILE A 662 18.06 -13.36 15.15
N VAL A 663 17.22 -13.40 16.18
CA VAL A 663 17.25 -14.43 17.21
C VAL A 663 15.82 -14.92 17.44
N PRO A 664 15.55 -16.25 17.46
CA PRO A 664 14.23 -16.75 17.82
C PRO A 664 13.80 -16.23 19.20
N GLU A 665 12.52 -15.87 19.38
CA GLU A 665 12.00 -15.48 20.69
C GLU A 665 12.03 -16.66 21.66
N ALA A 666 12.51 -16.42 22.88
CA ALA A 666 12.69 -17.45 23.90
C ALA A 666 11.36 -18.01 24.45
N GLU A 667 10.31 -17.17 24.46
CA GLU A 667 8.98 -17.49 25.03
C GLU A 667 7.93 -17.85 23.97
N GLN A 668 8.32 -18.24 22.77
CA GLN A 668 7.36 -18.65 21.77
C GLN A 668 6.84 -20.07 22.06
N PRO A 669 5.64 -20.44 21.56
CA PRO A 669 5.14 -21.81 21.63
C PRO A 669 6.20 -22.79 21.13
N LYS A 670 6.32 -23.94 21.78
CA LYS A 670 7.22 -25.02 21.30
C LYS A 670 6.62 -25.61 20.02
N VAL A 671 6.90 -24.96 18.91
CA VAL A 671 6.51 -25.37 17.57
C VAL A 671 7.75 -25.69 16.78
N GLU A 672 7.61 -26.62 15.85
CA GLU A 672 8.71 -27.06 14.98
C GLU A 672 9.19 -25.90 14.07
N LEU A 673 8.28 -24.96 13.72
CA LEU A 673 8.53 -23.84 12.84
C LEU A 673 8.29 -22.50 13.57
N PRO A 674 9.31 -21.91 14.23
CA PRO A 674 9.13 -20.63 14.92
C PRO A 674 8.90 -19.49 13.91
N ILE A 675 7.91 -18.63 14.19
CA ILE A 675 7.59 -17.45 13.38
C ILE A 675 7.95 -16.14 14.06
N PHE A 676 8.17 -16.15 15.38
CA PHE A 676 8.50 -14.95 16.13
C PHE A 676 9.99 -14.82 16.35
N TYR A 677 10.54 -13.65 16.01
CA TYR A 677 11.94 -13.35 16.11
C TYR A 677 12.19 -12.02 16.80
N GLN A 678 13.20 -11.99 17.68
CA GLN A 678 13.76 -10.74 18.17
C GLN A 678 14.72 -10.18 17.11
N GLN A 679 14.52 -8.93 16.75
CA GLN A 679 15.38 -8.18 15.85
C GLN A 679 16.25 -7.26 16.71
N LEU A 680 17.48 -7.68 16.98
CA LEU A 680 18.43 -6.94 17.83
C LEU A 680 19.27 -6.01 16.96
N LYS A 681 19.08 -4.70 17.13
CA LYS A 681 19.78 -3.70 16.33
C LYS A 681 21.29 -3.77 16.54
N VAL A 682 22.04 -3.84 15.45
CA VAL A 682 23.50 -3.88 15.46
C VAL A 682 24.06 -2.46 15.46
N ALA A 683 25.02 -2.18 16.33
CA ALA A 683 25.60 -0.84 16.45
C ALA A 683 26.47 -0.46 15.23
N GLN A 684 27.17 -1.43 14.67
CA GLN A 684 27.99 -1.25 13.46
C GLN A 684 27.56 -2.32 12.43
N PRO A 685 26.83 -1.94 11.36
CA PRO A 685 26.41 -2.87 10.31
C PRO A 685 27.59 -3.55 9.63
N ASP A 686 27.43 -4.83 9.29
CA ASP A 686 28.37 -5.57 8.44
C ASP A 686 28.40 -4.95 7.04
N GLY A 687 29.54 -4.39 6.67
CA GLY A 687 29.69 -3.68 5.40
C GLY A 687 29.52 -4.59 4.18
N LYS A 688 29.84 -5.90 4.27
CA LYS A 688 29.64 -6.85 3.18
C LYS A 688 28.15 -7.10 2.93
N LEU A 689 27.41 -7.46 3.99
CA LEU A 689 25.96 -7.71 3.88
C LEU A 689 25.19 -6.44 3.49
N MET A 690 25.68 -5.27 3.94
CA MET A 690 25.07 -4.01 3.53
C MET A 690 25.30 -3.71 2.03
N LYS A 691 26.46 -4.03 1.50
CA LYS A 691 26.75 -3.93 0.06
C LYS A 691 25.90 -4.92 -0.75
N GLU A 692 25.69 -6.14 -0.26
CA GLU A 692 24.77 -7.10 -0.89
C GLU A 692 23.34 -6.56 -0.94
N CYS A 693 22.86 -5.98 0.16
CA CYS A 693 21.54 -5.32 0.22
C CYS A 693 21.45 -4.18 -0.81
N ILE A 694 22.39 -3.26 -0.82
CA ILE A 694 22.40 -2.12 -1.75
C ILE A 694 22.43 -2.63 -3.20
N SER A 695 23.35 -3.58 -3.49
CA SER A 695 23.56 -4.06 -4.85
C SER A 695 22.32 -4.72 -5.44
N ALA A 696 21.57 -5.49 -4.65
CA ALA A 696 20.35 -6.16 -5.11
C ALA A 696 19.27 -5.15 -5.54
N TYR A 697 19.01 -4.16 -4.70
CA TYR A 697 17.98 -3.15 -4.97
C TYR A 697 18.39 -2.14 -6.04
N GLU A 698 19.65 -1.71 -6.01
CA GLU A 698 20.22 -0.81 -7.00
C GLU A 698 20.19 -1.42 -8.40
N THR A 699 20.65 -2.68 -8.53
CA THR A 699 20.66 -3.39 -9.82
C THR A 699 19.24 -3.61 -10.33
N THR A 700 18.31 -4.02 -9.47
CA THR A 700 16.90 -4.19 -9.86
C THR A 700 16.29 -2.88 -10.36
N TYR A 701 16.50 -1.78 -9.62
CA TYR A 701 15.97 -0.47 -10.00
C TYR A 701 16.61 0.06 -11.30
N PHE A 702 17.92 -0.16 -11.48
CA PHE A 702 18.63 0.18 -12.70
C PHE A 702 18.06 -0.56 -13.92
N LEU A 703 17.86 -1.90 -13.80
CA LEU A 703 17.28 -2.71 -14.86
C LEU A 703 15.85 -2.25 -15.21
N LEU A 704 15.04 -1.94 -14.21
CA LEU A 704 13.70 -1.44 -14.43
C LEU A 704 13.70 -0.11 -15.21
N LYS A 705 14.49 0.85 -14.77
CA LYS A 705 14.59 2.20 -15.39
C LYS A 705 15.08 2.16 -16.83
N ASN A 706 15.94 1.23 -17.14
CA ASN A 706 16.60 1.14 -18.42
C ASN A 706 16.03 0.05 -19.35
N GLY A 707 14.86 -0.50 -19.02
CA GLY A 707 14.18 -1.50 -19.84
C GLY A 707 14.81 -2.90 -19.83
N GLY A 708 15.76 -3.17 -18.91
CA GLY A 708 16.40 -4.48 -18.77
C GLY A 708 15.44 -5.60 -18.37
N LEU A 709 14.29 -5.26 -17.79
CA LEU A 709 13.22 -6.19 -17.43
C LEU A 709 12.13 -6.33 -18.51
N ASN A 710 12.25 -5.66 -19.65
CA ASN A 710 11.30 -5.78 -20.76
C ASN A 710 11.54 -7.08 -21.55
N LYS A 711 10.51 -7.54 -22.30
CA LYS A 711 10.60 -8.73 -23.18
C LYS A 711 11.75 -8.64 -24.17
#